data_aed7061b141f974db2fd398a4394b383
#
_entry.id   aed7061b141f974db2fd398a4394b383
#
_cell.length_a   1.000
_cell.length_b   1.000
_cell.length_c   1.000
_cell.angle_alpha   90.00
_cell.angle_beta   90.00
_cell.angle_gamma   90.00
#
_symmetry.space_group_name_H-M   'P 1'
#
loop_
_entity.id
_entity.type
_entity.pdbx_description
1 polymer ?
#
loop_
_entity_poly.entity_id
_entity_poly.type
_entity_poly.pdbx_seq_one_letter_code
_entity_poly.pdbx_strand_id
1 'polypeptide(L)'
;MSEIDGEQYAARKLGCEISADPLNPLEPIKQVCKAHHPGEDLSILDRAYQRAVIQHSVQRRKSGEPYIIHPLAVSQILADLGMGPIVVAAGLLHDTVEDTDYTLDQCRAEFGDTVAGLVDGVTKLSQLEVGDSAQAETIRKLVVAMSRDVRTLVVKLADRVHNARTWRYVKTTSAQKKARETLDVYAPLANRLGMNAIKTELEELSFKVLYPKIYNEIVVLVARRAGQRDVYLKQILAEINEDLDEQHIKAYVTGRPKDYFSIYQKMIVRGHDFANIYDLVGVRIIVDTIQDCYAALGAVHARWNPVPGRFKDYIAMPKLNMYQSLHTTVVGPGGKPVEIQIRTWDMHRRAEFGIAAHWKYKENGQAGRALSSPDKSDRKRDVNNQELSEADNLKWIQQLADWTSETPDSNEFLGSLKEDLGSSEVYVFTPKGKIVSLPAHATPVDFAYAVHTEVGHRTMGARVNGRLVPLDTTLDNGDTVEILTSKSDTAGPSRDWLSFVKSPKARNKIRQWFSKERRTEAIEEGRDELTRAMRKRNLPVNALLTTEALIGVADDLNFPNADAVFAAIGDGQISTQNVISHLVKDAGADEVDEEVEQEALPLKPVERKSSSSSTGVSVKGVGDVWVKLARCCMPVPGDQIIGFITRNQGVSVHRTDCQNMIDLKNKQPERVVEVEWTSTKGLFMVKIQVEALDRRNLLSDVTRVLSDHGVNIISGTIATGSDRVATSQFSFEMADPQHLNTLLAVVRKIDGVFDVYRLTGAKESAEPRMRKMK
;
A
#
# COMPACT_ATOMS: atom_id res chain seq x y z
N MET A 1 30.98 13.63 -17.85
CA MET A 1 30.33 14.42 -16.77
C MET A 1 31.44 14.70 -15.77
N SER A 2 31.65 15.95 -15.37
CA SER A 2 32.66 16.32 -14.39
C SER A 2 32.31 15.76 -13.00
N GLU A 3 33.32 15.51 -12.14
CA GLU A 3 33.16 14.98 -10.78
C GLU A 3 32.16 15.82 -9.91
N ILE A 4 32.04 17.10 -10.20
CA ILE A 4 31.13 18.05 -9.52
C ILE A 4 29.64 17.74 -9.79
N ASP A 5 29.31 17.24 -10.98
CA ASP A 5 27.90 16.93 -11.34
C ASP A 5 27.34 15.70 -10.62
N GLY A 6 28.18 14.74 -10.25
CA GLY A 6 27.79 13.51 -9.57
C GLY A 6 27.40 13.73 -8.10
N GLU A 7 28.17 14.57 -7.38
CA GLU A 7 27.92 14.89 -5.96
C GLU A 7 26.63 15.72 -5.76
N GLN A 8 26.43 16.73 -6.62
CA GLN A 8 25.20 17.54 -6.60
C GLN A 8 23.97 16.70 -6.92
N TYR A 9 24.09 15.73 -7.81
CA TYR A 9 22.98 14.86 -8.20
C TYR A 9 22.55 13.88 -7.11
N ALA A 10 23.50 13.37 -6.32
CA ALA A 10 23.25 12.40 -5.25
C ALA A 10 22.49 12.99 -4.04
N ALA A 11 22.55 14.31 -3.86
CA ALA A 11 21.95 15.02 -2.73
C ALA A 11 20.63 15.75 -3.08
N ARG A 12 20.27 15.82 -4.36
CA ARG A 12 19.14 16.64 -4.84
C ARG A 12 17.80 15.94 -4.64
N LYS A 13 16.87 16.60 -3.98
CA LYS A 13 15.49 16.16 -3.87
C LYS A 13 14.74 16.40 -5.17
N LEU A 14 14.06 15.40 -5.73
CA LEU A 14 13.32 15.50 -6.98
C LEU A 14 12.33 16.67 -6.99
N GLY A 15 12.35 17.51 -8.03
CA GLY A 15 11.39 18.57 -8.24
C GLY A 15 11.41 19.71 -7.20
N CYS A 16 12.54 19.95 -6.52
CA CYS A 16 12.64 21.01 -5.50
C CYS A 16 12.99 22.40 -6.04
N GLU A 17 13.45 22.51 -7.28
CA GLU A 17 13.77 23.78 -7.90
C GLU A 17 12.72 24.14 -8.96
N ILE A 18 11.55 24.55 -8.50
CA ILE A 18 10.67 25.38 -9.35
C ILE A 18 11.31 26.76 -9.37
N SER A 19 11.50 27.33 -10.57
CA SER A 19 12.12 28.64 -10.73
C SER A 19 11.52 29.66 -9.77
N ALA A 20 12.36 30.31 -9.00
CA ALA A 20 11.99 31.50 -8.25
C ALA A 20 11.74 32.72 -9.18
N ASP A 21 12.09 32.61 -10.47
CA ASP A 21 11.83 33.63 -11.48
C ASP A 21 10.46 33.44 -12.11
N PRO A 22 9.47 34.30 -11.78
CA PRO A 22 8.13 34.22 -12.37
C PRO A 22 8.10 34.47 -13.89
N LEU A 23 9.18 35.08 -14.44
CA LEU A 23 9.28 35.43 -15.86
C LEU A 23 9.75 34.21 -16.69
N ASN A 24 10.44 33.25 -16.08
CA ASN A 24 11.00 32.08 -16.79
C ASN A 24 10.85 30.77 -16.01
N PRO A 25 9.62 30.36 -15.68
CA PRO A 25 9.39 29.17 -14.82
C PRO A 25 9.79 27.84 -15.49
N LEU A 26 9.95 27.82 -16.82
CA LEU A 26 10.34 26.63 -17.59
C LEU A 26 11.87 26.43 -17.66
N GLU A 27 12.66 27.46 -17.38
CA GLU A 27 14.11 27.43 -17.57
C GLU A 27 14.83 26.34 -16.77
N PRO A 28 14.51 26.08 -15.48
CA PRO A 28 15.14 24.98 -14.74
C PRO A 28 14.88 23.61 -15.38
N ILE A 29 13.66 23.39 -15.89
CA ILE A 29 13.28 22.15 -16.58
C ILE A 29 14.11 21.98 -17.85
N LYS A 30 14.26 23.06 -18.65
CA LYS A 30 15.05 23.04 -19.86
C LYS A 30 16.54 22.78 -19.59
N GLN A 31 17.10 23.41 -18.55
CA GLN A 31 18.50 23.17 -18.15
C GLN A 31 18.75 21.71 -17.78
N VAL A 32 17.85 21.10 -16.98
CA VAL A 32 17.94 19.70 -16.62
C VAL A 32 17.77 18.79 -17.84
N CYS A 33 16.78 19.06 -18.70
CA CYS A 33 16.60 18.34 -19.96
C CYS A 33 17.84 18.42 -20.85
N LYS A 34 18.42 19.62 -21.02
CA LYS A 34 19.63 19.82 -21.82
C LYS A 34 20.85 19.08 -21.26
N ALA A 35 20.96 19.00 -19.93
CA ALA A 35 22.04 18.26 -19.28
C ALA A 35 21.91 16.74 -19.49
N HIS A 36 20.67 16.24 -19.50
CA HIS A 36 20.40 14.81 -19.70
C HIS A 36 20.34 14.41 -21.18
N HIS A 37 19.86 15.28 -22.06
CA HIS A 37 19.62 15.03 -23.48
C HIS A 37 20.27 16.14 -24.34
N PRO A 38 21.62 16.21 -24.36
CA PRO A 38 22.31 17.23 -25.15
C PRO A 38 22.09 16.97 -26.64
N GLY A 39 21.50 17.95 -27.33
CA GLY A 39 21.22 17.87 -28.77
C GLY A 39 19.76 17.60 -29.15
N GLU A 40 18.88 17.32 -28.21
CA GLU A 40 17.44 17.24 -28.51
C GLU A 40 16.77 18.60 -28.58
N ASP A 41 15.73 18.71 -29.45
CA ASP A 41 14.94 19.94 -29.59
C ASP A 41 14.01 20.12 -28.38
N LEU A 42 14.23 21.19 -27.62
CA LEU A 42 13.44 21.56 -26.46
C LEU A 42 12.27 22.49 -26.79
N SER A 43 12.05 22.86 -28.06
CA SER A 43 10.96 23.75 -28.47
C SER A 43 9.57 23.19 -28.17
N ILE A 44 9.47 21.87 -28.11
CA ILE A 44 8.23 21.16 -27.71
C ILE A 44 7.80 21.55 -26.29
N LEU A 45 8.75 21.80 -25.38
CA LEU A 45 8.48 22.20 -24.00
C LEU A 45 7.87 23.60 -23.93
N ASP A 46 8.36 24.54 -24.75
CA ASP A 46 7.79 25.88 -24.81
C ASP A 46 6.36 25.87 -25.31
N ARG A 47 6.08 25.11 -26.38
CA ARG A 47 4.72 24.95 -26.91
C ARG A 47 3.78 24.30 -25.90
N ALA A 48 4.23 23.23 -25.26
CA ALA A 48 3.46 22.54 -24.26
C ALA A 48 3.15 23.40 -23.04
N TYR A 49 4.12 24.17 -22.56
CA TYR A 49 3.93 25.12 -21.47
C TYR A 49 2.94 26.22 -21.84
N GLN A 50 3.09 26.86 -23.02
CA GLN A 50 2.15 27.88 -23.48
C GLN A 50 0.72 27.36 -23.58
N ARG A 51 0.54 26.11 -24.10
CA ARG A 51 -0.77 25.47 -24.18
C ARG A 51 -1.33 25.24 -22.77
N ALA A 52 -0.55 24.68 -21.86
CA ALA A 52 -0.97 24.42 -20.48
C ALA A 52 -1.36 25.71 -19.73
N VAL A 53 -0.60 26.82 -19.90
CA VAL A 53 -0.93 28.13 -19.32
C VAL A 53 -2.28 28.64 -19.82
N ILE A 54 -2.53 28.54 -21.13
CA ILE A 54 -3.80 29.01 -21.74
C ILE A 54 -4.97 28.18 -21.16
N GLN A 55 -4.83 26.88 -21.14
CA GLN A 55 -5.91 25.97 -20.71
C GLN A 55 -6.23 26.10 -19.22
N HIS A 56 -5.22 26.26 -18.36
CA HIS A 56 -5.38 26.38 -16.91
C HIS A 56 -5.44 27.84 -16.40
N SER A 57 -5.61 28.83 -17.28
CA SER A 57 -5.52 30.26 -16.94
C SER A 57 -6.45 30.71 -15.82
N VAL A 58 -7.65 30.17 -15.74
CA VAL A 58 -8.68 30.51 -14.73
C VAL A 58 -8.68 29.55 -13.53
N GLN A 59 -7.96 28.45 -13.60
CA GLN A 59 -7.99 27.42 -12.57
C GLN A 59 -7.00 27.71 -11.44
N ARG A 60 -7.41 27.37 -10.22
CA ARG A 60 -6.58 27.47 -9.01
C ARG A 60 -6.60 26.16 -8.23
N ARG A 61 -5.47 25.85 -7.61
CA ARG A 61 -5.36 24.73 -6.68
C ARG A 61 -6.05 25.01 -5.34
N LYS A 62 -6.27 23.98 -4.53
CA LYS A 62 -6.80 24.12 -3.17
C LYS A 62 -5.90 24.92 -2.22
N SER A 63 -4.61 25.10 -2.57
CA SER A 63 -3.67 25.99 -1.91
C SER A 63 -3.90 27.47 -2.22
N GLY A 64 -4.71 27.79 -3.25
CA GLY A 64 -4.94 29.15 -3.78
C GLY A 64 -4.00 29.55 -4.92
N GLU A 65 -2.95 28.79 -5.18
CA GLU A 65 -1.97 29.02 -6.23
C GLU A 65 -2.56 28.78 -7.64
N PRO A 66 -2.00 29.42 -8.71
CA PRO A 66 -2.37 29.09 -10.09
C PRO A 66 -2.14 27.60 -10.40
N TYR A 67 -3.06 27.00 -11.15
CA TYR A 67 -3.01 25.55 -11.42
C TYR A 67 -1.73 25.13 -12.16
N ILE A 68 -1.19 25.97 -13.03
CA ILE A 68 0.01 25.71 -13.85
C ILE A 68 1.24 25.28 -13.01
N ILE A 69 1.31 25.64 -11.73
CA ILE A 69 2.39 25.22 -10.83
C ILE A 69 2.45 23.70 -10.71
N HIS A 70 1.29 23.00 -10.82
CA HIS A 70 1.25 21.56 -10.75
C HIS A 70 1.90 20.88 -11.96
N PRO A 71 1.49 21.16 -13.22
CA PRO A 71 2.15 20.61 -14.39
C PRO A 71 3.65 20.95 -14.45
N LEU A 72 4.05 22.16 -14.04
CA LEU A 72 5.48 22.52 -13.96
C LEU A 72 6.23 21.63 -12.95
N ALA A 73 5.67 21.41 -11.76
CA ALA A 73 6.30 20.56 -10.75
C ALA A 73 6.38 19.09 -11.19
N VAL A 74 5.34 18.57 -11.83
CA VAL A 74 5.34 17.22 -12.40
C VAL A 74 6.41 17.09 -13.47
N SER A 75 6.51 18.06 -14.36
CA SER A 75 7.51 18.09 -15.44
C SER A 75 8.94 18.26 -14.91
N GLN A 76 9.15 19.02 -13.83
CA GLN A 76 10.44 19.09 -13.16
C GLN A 76 10.85 17.73 -12.56
N ILE A 77 9.92 17.02 -11.91
CA ILE A 77 10.18 15.67 -11.41
C ILE A 77 10.58 14.73 -12.56
N LEU A 78 9.86 14.79 -13.69
CA LEU A 78 10.17 13.97 -14.88
C LEU A 78 11.54 14.31 -15.48
N ALA A 79 11.89 15.60 -15.56
CA ALA A 79 13.20 16.05 -16.02
C ALA A 79 14.33 15.56 -15.07
N ASP A 80 14.13 15.69 -13.75
CA ASP A 80 15.08 15.21 -12.73
C ASP A 80 15.27 13.68 -12.78
N LEU A 81 14.25 12.93 -13.19
CA LEU A 81 14.34 11.50 -13.46
C LEU A 81 15.12 11.18 -14.75
N GLY A 82 15.47 12.20 -15.54
CA GLY A 82 16.18 12.06 -16.80
C GLY A 82 15.29 11.62 -17.97
N MET A 83 13.98 11.88 -17.89
CA MET A 83 13.06 11.59 -19.00
C MET A 83 13.25 12.59 -20.15
N GLY A 84 13.07 12.11 -21.39
CA GLY A 84 13.21 12.92 -22.60
C GLY A 84 12.13 14.00 -22.76
N PRO A 85 12.36 15.02 -23.63
CA PRO A 85 11.47 16.16 -23.79
C PRO A 85 10.02 15.78 -24.11
N ILE A 86 9.78 14.69 -24.82
CA ILE A 86 8.43 14.15 -25.14
C ILE A 86 7.64 13.82 -23.87
N VAL A 87 8.27 13.12 -22.92
CA VAL A 87 7.62 12.72 -21.67
C VAL A 87 7.43 13.92 -20.74
N VAL A 88 8.41 14.84 -20.72
CA VAL A 88 8.31 16.09 -19.96
C VAL A 88 7.19 16.98 -20.52
N ALA A 89 7.02 17.07 -21.85
CA ALA A 89 5.91 17.76 -22.48
C ALA A 89 4.56 17.12 -22.15
N ALA A 90 4.49 15.77 -22.14
CA ALA A 90 3.29 15.05 -21.67
C ALA A 90 2.98 15.39 -20.19
N GLY A 91 3.99 15.56 -19.35
CA GLY A 91 3.84 16.05 -17.98
C GLY A 91 3.28 17.46 -17.86
N LEU A 92 3.63 18.37 -18.79
CA LEU A 92 3.02 19.71 -18.85
C LEU A 92 1.54 19.68 -19.28
N LEU A 93 1.15 18.68 -20.08
CA LEU A 93 -0.18 18.60 -20.71
C LEU A 93 -1.11 17.58 -20.03
N HIS A 94 -0.68 16.82 -19.03
CA HIS A 94 -1.38 15.62 -18.54
C HIS A 94 -2.81 15.88 -18.04
N ASP A 95 -3.06 17.06 -17.42
CA ASP A 95 -4.36 17.45 -16.91
C ASP A 95 -5.18 18.29 -17.91
N THR A 96 -4.58 18.77 -19.02
CA THR A 96 -5.27 19.67 -19.95
C THR A 96 -6.49 19.02 -20.61
N VAL A 97 -6.37 17.76 -21.01
CA VAL A 97 -7.47 17.00 -21.65
C VAL A 97 -8.55 16.58 -20.64
N GLU A 98 -8.19 16.41 -19.36
CA GLU A 98 -9.11 16.02 -18.31
C GLU A 98 -9.91 17.19 -17.75
N ASP A 99 -9.22 18.30 -17.46
CA ASP A 99 -9.74 19.40 -16.66
C ASP A 99 -10.18 20.62 -17.50
N THR A 100 -10.05 20.56 -18.85
CA THR A 100 -10.39 21.67 -19.74
C THR A 100 -11.08 21.21 -21.02
N ASP A 101 -11.49 22.17 -21.88
CA ASP A 101 -12.12 21.88 -23.17
C ASP A 101 -11.13 21.45 -24.27
N TYR A 102 -9.85 21.25 -23.93
CA TYR A 102 -8.81 20.81 -24.87
C TYR A 102 -8.95 19.32 -25.15
N THR A 103 -9.15 18.97 -26.45
CA THR A 103 -9.42 17.59 -26.83
C THR A 103 -8.16 16.80 -27.15
N LEU A 104 -8.24 15.48 -27.02
CA LEU A 104 -7.14 14.57 -27.36
C LEU A 104 -6.72 14.69 -28.84
N ASP A 105 -7.68 14.94 -29.73
CA ASP A 105 -7.38 15.12 -31.16
C ASP A 105 -6.63 16.40 -31.44
N GLN A 106 -6.92 17.48 -30.70
CA GLN A 106 -6.13 18.71 -30.75
C GLN A 106 -4.72 18.49 -30.20
N CYS A 107 -4.58 17.75 -29.09
CA CYS A 107 -3.28 17.36 -28.56
C CYS A 107 -2.46 16.56 -29.57
N ARG A 108 -3.10 15.61 -30.25
CA ARG A 108 -2.47 14.79 -31.30
C ARG A 108 -2.00 15.61 -32.48
N ALA A 109 -2.81 16.56 -32.92
CA ALA A 109 -2.48 17.45 -34.05
C ALA A 109 -1.31 18.41 -33.72
N GLU A 110 -1.20 18.89 -32.48
CA GLU A 110 -0.15 19.83 -32.05
C GLU A 110 1.16 19.16 -31.63
N PHE A 111 1.10 18.02 -30.93
CA PHE A 111 2.24 17.40 -30.25
C PHE A 111 2.57 15.99 -30.74
N GLY A 112 1.76 15.44 -31.64
CA GLY A 112 1.94 14.10 -32.23
C GLY A 112 1.37 12.96 -31.39
N ASP A 113 1.36 11.76 -32.00
CA ASP A 113 0.72 10.56 -31.42
C ASP A 113 1.33 10.11 -30.10
N THR A 114 2.64 10.28 -29.94
CA THR A 114 3.33 9.81 -28.73
C THR A 114 2.92 10.64 -27.51
N VAL A 115 2.92 11.97 -27.60
CA VAL A 115 2.49 12.84 -26.49
C VAL A 115 1.02 12.64 -26.20
N ALA A 116 0.17 12.61 -27.25
CA ALA A 116 -1.25 12.39 -27.09
C ALA A 116 -1.56 11.03 -26.46
N GLY A 117 -0.82 9.98 -26.84
CA GLY A 117 -0.95 8.64 -26.26
C GLY A 117 -0.59 8.58 -24.78
N LEU A 118 0.46 9.30 -24.35
CA LEU A 118 0.84 9.41 -22.94
C LEU A 118 -0.21 10.18 -22.14
N VAL A 119 -0.70 11.31 -22.66
CA VAL A 119 -1.75 12.11 -22.02
C VAL A 119 -3.04 11.30 -21.90
N ASP A 120 -3.50 10.62 -22.97
CA ASP A 120 -4.69 9.75 -22.97
C ASP A 120 -4.56 8.64 -21.90
N GLY A 121 -3.38 8.01 -21.82
CA GLY A 121 -3.10 6.99 -20.83
C GLY A 121 -3.23 7.50 -19.39
N VAL A 122 -2.77 8.72 -19.10
CA VAL A 122 -2.88 9.33 -17.77
C VAL A 122 -4.33 9.75 -17.48
N THR A 123 -5.02 10.37 -18.43
CA THR A 123 -6.41 10.88 -18.30
C THR A 123 -7.42 9.75 -18.06
N LYS A 124 -7.33 8.63 -18.79
CA LYS A 124 -8.21 7.47 -18.60
C LYS A 124 -8.12 6.85 -17.19
N LEU A 125 -7.06 7.18 -16.45
CA LEU A 125 -6.85 6.73 -15.08
C LEU A 125 -7.57 7.58 -14.03
N SER A 126 -7.98 8.79 -14.38
CA SER A 126 -8.56 9.77 -13.46
C SER A 126 -10.10 9.82 -13.49
N GLN A 127 -10.72 9.42 -14.60
CA GLN A 127 -12.17 9.60 -14.89
C GLN A 127 -13.13 8.64 -14.18
N LEU A 128 -12.81 8.04 -13.03
CA LEU A 128 -13.69 7.07 -12.40
C LEU A 128 -14.39 7.61 -11.15
N GLU A 129 -15.69 7.30 -11.11
CA GLU A 129 -16.63 7.71 -10.07
C GLU A 129 -16.32 7.19 -8.66
N VAL A 130 -16.94 7.80 -7.66
CA VAL A 130 -16.71 7.60 -6.22
C VAL A 130 -17.25 6.26 -5.73
N GLY A 131 -16.36 5.32 -5.32
CA GLY A 131 -16.72 4.04 -4.69
C GLY A 131 -15.51 3.12 -4.53
N ASP A 132 -15.59 2.08 -3.72
CA ASP A 132 -14.47 1.12 -3.54
C ASP A 132 -14.22 0.29 -4.82
N SER A 133 -15.26 0.03 -5.59
CA SER A 133 -15.20 -0.61 -6.91
C SER A 133 -14.50 0.28 -7.97
N ALA A 134 -14.66 1.61 -7.88
CA ALA A 134 -14.01 2.56 -8.78
C ALA A 134 -12.48 2.59 -8.63
N GLN A 135 -11.96 2.41 -7.41
CA GLN A 135 -10.52 2.35 -7.16
C GLN A 135 -9.88 1.12 -7.83
N ALA A 136 -10.53 -0.03 -7.72
CA ALA A 136 -10.06 -1.27 -8.33
C ALA A 136 -10.04 -1.17 -9.87
N GLU A 137 -11.06 -0.56 -10.46
CA GLU A 137 -11.15 -0.32 -11.91
C GLU A 137 -10.11 0.69 -12.40
N THR A 138 -9.83 1.74 -11.62
CA THR A 138 -8.74 2.70 -11.92
C THR A 138 -7.39 2.00 -12.02
N ILE A 139 -7.08 1.13 -11.07
CA ILE A 139 -5.82 0.39 -11.04
C ILE A 139 -5.76 -0.63 -12.17
N ARG A 140 -6.87 -1.28 -12.49
CA ARG A 140 -6.98 -2.18 -13.66
C ARG A 140 -6.66 -1.45 -14.96
N LYS A 141 -7.23 -0.27 -15.18
CA LYS A 141 -6.93 0.59 -16.35
C LYS A 141 -5.47 1.05 -16.35
N LEU A 142 -4.90 1.37 -15.18
CA LEU A 142 -3.47 1.70 -15.06
C LEU A 142 -2.60 0.55 -15.58
N VAL A 143 -2.88 -0.68 -15.17
CA VAL A 143 -2.15 -1.87 -15.65
C VAL A 143 -2.25 -2.01 -17.16
N VAL A 144 -3.44 -1.83 -17.74
CA VAL A 144 -3.65 -1.88 -19.20
C VAL A 144 -2.90 -0.74 -19.92
N ALA A 145 -2.93 0.48 -19.37
CA ALA A 145 -2.21 1.62 -19.97
C ALA A 145 -0.69 1.41 -19.95
N MET A 146 -0.12 0.96 -18.80
CA MET A 146 1.32 0.70 -18.68
C MET A 146 1.81 -0.46 -19.53
N SER A 147 0.93 -1.43 -19.88
CA SER A 147 1.31 -2.52 -20.79
C SER A 147 1.50 -2.04 -22.23
N ARG A 148 0.87 -0.91 -22.59
CA ARG A 148 1.06 -0.25 -23.90
C ARG A 148 2.30 0.63 -23.89
N ASP A 149 2.44 1.46 -22.87
CA ASP A 149 3.59 2.35 -22.68
C ASP A 149 3.85 2.60 -21.19
N VAL A 150 4.93 2.05 -20.67
CA VAL A 150 5.31 2.17 -19.25
C VAL A 150 5.61 3.61 -18.83
N ARG A 151 5.94 4.51 -19.78
CA ARG A 151 6.16 5.94 -19.49
C ARG A 151 4.91 6.62 -18.93
N THR A 152 3.72 6.13 -19.28
CA THR A 152 2.45 6.57 -18.68
C THR A 152 2.45 6.41 -17.16
N LEU A 153 2.96 5.28 -16.66
CA LEU A 153 3.09 5.07 -15.22
C LEU A 153 4.12 6.02 -14.59
N VAL A 154 5.23 6.30 -15.27
CA VAL A 154 6.24 7.26 -14.76
C VAL A 154 5.63 8.66 -14.60
N VAL A 155 4.86 9.13 -15.59
CA VAL A 155 4.11 10.41 -15.50
C VAL A 155 3.12 10.37 -14.33
N LYS A 156 2.36 9.28 -14.18
CA LYS A 156 1.39 9.13 -13.07
C LYS A 156 2.05 9.06 -11.69
N LEU A 157 3.23 8.47 -11.58
CA LEU A 157 4.00 8.46 -10.33
C LEU A 157 4.52 9.87 -9.99
N ALA A 158 4.99 10.65 -10.98
CA ALA A 158 5.42 12.03 -10.78
C ALA A 158 4.24 12.92 -10.34
N ASP A 159 3.06 12.78 -10.98
CA ASP A 159 1.80 13.41 -10.56
C ASP A 159 1.46 13.05 -9.10
N ARG A 160 1.52 11.76 -8.76
CA ARG A 160 1.21 11.28 -7.40
C ARG A 160 2.15 11.87 -6.35
N VAL A 161 3.44 11.98 -6.63
CA VAL A 161 4.43 12.62 -5.74
C VAL A 161 4.06 14.07 -5.47
N HIS A 162 3.81 14.86 -6.52
CA HIS A 162 3.46 16.26 -6.33
C HIS A 162 2.12 16.44 -5.62
N ASN A 163 1.13 15.63 -5.93
CA ASN A 163 -0.15 15.60 -5.22
C ASN A 163 0.03 15.24 -3.75
N ALA A 164 0.89 14.26 -3.41
CA ALA A 164 1.19 13.86 -2.04
C ALA A 164 1.85 15.01 -1.23
N ARG A 165 2.76 15.78 -1.82
CA ARG A 165 3.38 16.96 -1.21
C ARG A 165 2.36 18.03 -0.80
N THR A 166 1.20 18.06 -1.47
CA THR A 166 0.13 19.05 -1.28
C THR A 166 -1.06 18.56 -0.47
N TRP A 167 -1.05 17.34 0.09
CA TRP A 167 -2.16 16.79 0.90
C TRP A 167 -2.54 17.63 2.12
N ARG A 168 -1.64 18.47 2.64
CA ARG A 168 -1.93 19.41 3.73
C ARG A 168 -3.08 20.39 3.43
N TYR A 169 -3.39 20.62 2.16
CA TYR A 169 -4.47 21.51 1.71
C TYR A 169 -5.77 20.75 1.38
N VAL A 170 -5.79 19.44 1.54
CA VAL A 170 -6.95 18.58 1.27
C VAL A 170 -7.59 18.16 2.59
N LYS A 171 -8.90 17.86 2.60
CA LYS A 171 -9.60 17.32 3.77
C LYS A 171 -8.90 16.05 4.27
N THR A 172 -8.71 15.94 5.59
CA THR A 172 -7.95 14.84 6.23
C THR A 172 -8.41 13.46 5.80
N THR A 173 -9.74 13.22 5.74
CA THR A 173 -10.30 11.94 5.31
C THR A 173 -9.95 11.59 3.87
N SER A 174 -9.99 12.58 2.96
CA SER A 174 -9.59 12.38 1.56
C SER A 174 -8.08 12.17 1.42
N ALA A 175 -7.27 12.91 2.20
CA ALA A 175 -5.82 12.72 2.24
C ALA A 175 -5.44 11.31 2.73
N GLN A 176 -6.10 10.82 3.79
CA GLN A 176 -5.88 9.47 4.32
C GLN A 176 -6.27 8.37 3.31
N LYS A 177 -7.40 8.51 2.60
CA LYS A 177 -7.79 7.56 1.54
C LYS A 177 -6.73 7.50 0.45
N LYS A 178 -6.27 8.66 -0.05
CA LYS A 178 -5.23 8.76 -1.08
C LYS A 178 -3.86 8.26 -0.59
N ALA A 179 -3.51 8.50 0.67
CA ALA A 179 -2.27 8.02 1.28
C ALA A 179 -2.28 6.49 1.42
N ARG A 180 -3.41 5.89 1.79
CA ARG A 180 -3.58 4.42 1.85
C ARG A 180 -3.39 3.80 0.47
N GLU A 181 -4.09 4.32 -0.53
CA GLU A 181 -3.94 3.90 -1.93
C GLU A 181 -2.48 4.00 -2.40
N THR A 182 -1.79 5.07 -2.00
CA THR A 182 -0.39 5.29 -2.38
C THR A 182 0.54 4.24 -1.76
N LEU A 183 0.36 3.90 -0.48
CA LEU A 183 1.15 2.84 0.17
C LEU A 183 0.83 1.44 -0.36
N ASP A 184 -0.44 1.19 -0.68
CA ASP A 184 -0.90 -0.14 -1.08
C ASP A 184 -0.58 -0.47 -2.54
N VAL A 185 -0.45 0.55 -3.41
CA VAL A 185 -0.31 0.35 -4.85
C VAL A 185 0.83 1.15 -5.48
N TYR A 186 0.83 2.49 -5.38
CA TYR A 186 1.79 3.30 -6.13
C TYR A 186 3.25 3.16 -5.63
N ALA A 187 3.48 3.10 -4.32
CA ALA A 187 4.81 2.91 -3.77
C ALA A 187 5.38 1.51 -4.10
N PRO A 188 4.63 0.40 -3.99
CA PRO A 188 5.04 -0.91 -4.47
C PRO A 188 5.29 -0.96 -5.99
N LEU A 189 4.48 -0.30 -6.82
CA LEU A 189 4.73 -0.19 -8.26
C LEU A 189 6.03 0.55 -8.56
N ALA A 190 6.29 1.68 -7.88
CA ALA A 190 7.54 2.40 -8.00
C ALA A 190 8.74 1.53 -7.59
N ASN A 191 8.59 0.72 -6.54
CA ASN A 191 9.60 -0.26 -6.11
C ASN A 191 9.86 -1.33 -7.18
N ARG A 192 8.80 -1.85 -7.80
CA ARG A 192 8.91 -2.88 -8.86
C ARG A 192 9.61 -2.34 -10.11
N LEU A 193 9.39 -1.06 -10.44
CA LEU A 193 10.10 -0.37 -11.51
C LEU A 193 11.51 0.12 -11.12
N GLY A 194 11.98 -0.16 -9.91
CA GLY A 194 13.29 0.26 -9.40
C GLY A 194 13.40 1.75 -9.04
N MET A 195 12.29 2.51 -9.07
CA MET A 195 12.25 3.96 -8.82
C MET A 195 12.27 4.26 -7.31
N ASN A 196 13.38 3.94 -6.64
CA ASN A 196 13.46 4.02 -5.18
C ASN A 196 13.33 5.44 -4.62
N ALA A 197 13.77 6.47 -5.36
CA ALA A 197 13.61 7.86 -4.95
C ALA A 197 12.11 8.22 -4.81
N ILE A 198 11.31 7.87 -5.82
CA ILE A 198 9.85 8.08 -5.80
C ILE A 198 9.18 7.22 -4.72
N LYS A 199 9.53 5.93 -4.66
CA LYS A 199 8.99 5.01 -3.65
C LYS A 199 9.17 5.56 -2.25
N THR A 200 10.40 5.92 -1.89
CA THR A 200 10.73 6.39 -0.53
C THR A 200 9.98 7.67 -0.17
N GLU A 201 9.87 8.61 -1.10
CA GLU A 201 9.13 9.84 -0.87
C GLU A 201 7.62 9.60 -0.72
N LEU A 202 7.03 8.74 -1.56
CA LEU A 202 5.62 8.36 -1.46
C LEU A 202 5.31 7.65 -0.14
N GLU A 203 6.17 6.73 0.29
CA GLU A 203 6.06 6.02 1.57
C GLU A 203 6.11 7.00 2.75
N GLU A 204 7.08 7.94 2.76
CA GLU A 204 7.25 8.90 3.85
C GLU A 204 6.09 9.88 3.95
N LEU A 205 5.64 10.46 2.82
CA LEU A 205 4.49 11.37 2.78
C LEU A 205 3.19 10.68 3.21
N SER A 206 2.99 9.43 2.79
CA SER A 206 1.82 8.64 3.16
C SER A 206 1.85 8.25 4.63
N PHE A 207 3.00 7.84 5.16
CA PHE A 207 3.20 7.50 6.56
C PHE A 207 2.87 8.68 7.47
N LYS A 208 3.36 9.87 7.13
CA LYS A 208 3.08 11.12 7.86
C LYS A 208 1.58 11.44 7.95
N VAL A 209 0.82 11.15 6.89
CA VAL A 209 -0.63 11.42 6.83
C VAL A 209 -1.44 10.34 7.56
N LEU A 210 -1.07 9.07 7.41
CA LEU A 210 -1.82 7.95 7.97
C LEU A 210 -1.56 7.76 9.46
N TYR A 211 -0.31 7.94 9.90
CA TYR A 211 0.14 7.67 11.26
C TYR A 211 0.92 8.84 11.86
N PRO A 212 0.33 10.06 11.93
CA PRO A 212 1.06 11.28 12.31
C PRO A 212 1.66 11.21 13.72
N LYS A 213 0.99 10.53 14.65
CA LYS A 213 1.49 10.36 16.03
C LYS A 213 2.75 9.50 16.07
N ILE A 214 2.73 8.35 15.36
CA ILE A 214 3.87 7.43 15.29
C ILE A 214 5.03 8.08 14.53
N TYR A 215 4.73 8.77 13.43
CA TYR A 215 5.73 9.51 12.66
C TYR A 215 6.48 10.51 13.55
N ASN A 216 5.75 11.34 14.29
CA ASN A 216 6.36 12.34 15.19
C ASN A 216 7.20 11.69 16.30
N GLU A 217 6.75 10.57 16.88
CA GLU A 217 7.51 9.84 17.90
C GLU A 217 8.82 9.30 17.34
N ILE A 218 8.79 8.68 16.15
CA ILE A 218 10.00 8.19 15.48
C ILE A 218 10.95 9.34 15.17
N VAL A 219 10.45 10.49 14.70
CA VAL A 219 11.27 11.70 14.47
C VAL A 219 11.96 12.14 15.77
N VAL A 220 11.24 12.17 16.90
CA VAL A 220 11.80 12.55 18.21
C VAL A 220 12.84 11.52 18.66
N LEU A 221 12.56 10.22 18.53
CA LEU A 221 13.49 9.15 18.91
C LEU A 221 14.79 9.19 18.09
N VAL A 222 14.69 9.44 16.78
CA VAL A 222 15.84 9.58 15.89
C VAL A 222 16.63 10.86 16.21
N ALA A 223 15.93 11.99 16.48
CA ALA A 223 16.56 13.26 16.82
C ALA A 223 17.35 13.19 18.15
N ARG A 224 16.83 12.49 19.17
CA ARG A 224 17.54 12.28 20.46
C ARG A 224 18.91 11.60 20.29
N ARG A 225 19.09 10.79 19.25
CA ARG A 225 20.35 10.09 18.93
C ARG A 225 21.22 10.82 17.90
N ALA A 226 20.73 11.92 17.31
CA ALA A 226 21.38 12.58 16.18
C ALA A 226 22.83 12.99 16.48
N GLY A 227 23.10 13.66 17.61
CA GLY A 227 24.45 14.13 17.94
C GLY A 227 25.49 13.01 18.04
N GLN A 228 25.17 11.92 18.74
CA GLN A 228 26.08 10.76 18.86
C GLN A 228 26.25 10.04 17.52
N ARG A 229 25.16 9.95 16.74
CA ARG A 229 25.14 9.34 15.42
C ARG A 229 26.03 10.10 14.43
N ASP A 230 25.92 11.42 14.40
CA ASP A 230 26.63 12.25 13.44
C ASP A 230 28.17 12.26 13.71
N VAL A 231 28.58 12.23 14.98
CA VAL A 231 29.99 12.04 15.35
C VAL A 231 30.51 10.66 14.91
N TYR A 232 29.71 9.61 15.18
CA TYR A 232 30.04 8.25 14.81
C TYR A 232 30.13 8.07 13.29
N LEU A 233 29.19 8.67 12.55
CA LEU A 233 29.18 8.63 11.09
C LEU A 233 30.42 9.33 10.51
N LYS A 234 30.76 10.54 10.99
CA LYS A 234 31.96 11.26 10.55
C LYS A 234 33.23 10.43 10.74
N GLN A 235 33.35 9.74 11.88
CA GLN A 235 34.48 8.85 12.14
C GLN A 235 34.56 7.73 11.10
N ILE A 236 33.44 7.01 10.86
CA ILE A 236 33.41 5.90 9.89
C ILE A 236 33.73 6.38 8.49
N LEU A 237 33.16 7.52 8.06
CA LEU A 237 33.44 8.08 6.75
C LEU A 237 34.91 8.44 6.57
N ALA A 238 35.54 8.99 7.59
CA ALA A 238 36.98 9.31 7.55
C ALA A 238 37.83 8.04 7.44
N GLU A 239 37.56 7.01 8.25
CA GLU A 239 38.29 5.75 8.26
C GLU A 239 38.12 4.99 6.91
N ILE A 240 36.93 5.01 6.30
CA ILE A 240 36.70 4.39 4.98
C ILE A 240 37.45 5.15 3.87
N ASN A 241 37.40 6.50 3.88
CA ASN A 241 38.13 7.28 2.87
C ASN A 241 39.64 7.04 2.96
N GLU A 242 40.20 7.00 4.17
CA GLU A 242 41.62 6.67 4.38
C GLU A 242 42.00 5.34 3.76
N ASP A 243 41.22 4.26 4.01
CA ASP A 243 41.51 2.93 3.45
C ASP A 243 41.38 2.88 1.91
N LEU A 244 40.41 3.60 1.35
CA LEU A 244 40.20 3.64 -0.09
C LEU A 244 41.31 4.45 -0.81
N ASP A 245 41.75 5.55 -0.18
CA ASP A 245 42.83 6.39 -0.67
C ASP A 245 44.19 5.60 -0.65
N GLU A 246 44.44 4.85 0.43
CA GLU A 246 45.64 3.97 0.52
C GLU A 246 45.68 2.90 -0.60
N GLN A 247 44.50 2.40 -0.97
CA GLN A 247 44.37 1.43 -2.06
C GLN A 247 44.22 2.06 -3.45
N HIS A 248 44.30 3.40 -3.56
CA HIS A 248 44.14 4.16 -4.80
C HIS A 248 42.78 3.95 -5.48
N ILE A 249 41.73 3.68 -4.70
CA ILE A 249 40.35 3.51 -5.18
C ILE A 249 39.64 4.85 -5.13
N LYS A 250 39.27 5.42 -6.28
CA LYS A 250 38.43 6.61 -6.34
C LYS A 250 37.01 6.26 -5.93
N ALA A 251 36.54 6.85 -4.83
CA ALA A 251 35.24 6.59 -4.32
C ALA A 251 34.56 7.85 -3.76
N TYR A 252 33.24 7.93 -3.91
CA TYR A 252 32.40 8.88 -3.22
C TYR A 252 31.73 8.19 -2.04
N VAL A 253 32.11 8.56 -0.82
CA VAL A 253 31.63 7.93 0.41
C VAL A 253 30.67 8.87 1.12
N THR A 254 29.43 8.42 1.35
CA THR A 254 28.41 9.24 1.99
C THR A 254 27.59 8.44 3.00
N GLY A 255 27.15 9.15 4.05
CA GLY A 255 26.22 8.58 5.01
C GLY A 255 24.79 8.64 4.48
N ARG A 256 24.05 7.56 4.63
CA ARG A 256 22.63 7.49 4.28
C ARG A 256 21.78 7.35 5.53
N PRO A 257 21.07 8.40 5.95
CA PRO A 257 20.05 8.25 7.01
C PRO A 257 18.95 7.31 6.50
N LYS A 258 18.46 6.46 7.39
CA LYS A 258 17.36 5.56 7.07
C LYS A 258 16.05 6.35 7.11
N ASP A 259 15.18 6.11 6.12
CA ASP A 259 13.87 6.73 6.07
C ASP A 259 12.97 6.29 7.23
N TYR A 260 12.09 7.18 7.71
CA TYR A 260 11.26 6.94 8.90
C TYR A 260 10.26 5.81 8.70
N PHE A 261 9.78 5.60 7.47
CA PHE A 261 8.87 4.50 7.17
C PHE A 261 9.57 3.13 7.28
N SER A 262 10.83 3.02 6.84
CA SER A 262 11.63 1.80 7.00
C SER A 262 11.92 1.50 8.48
N ILE A 263 12.13 2.55 9.32
CA ILE A 263 12.25 2.39 10.77
C ILE A 263 10.95 1.86 11.35
N TYR A 264 9.81 2.47 10.99
CA TYR A 264 8.47 2.04 11.39
C TYR A 264 8.23 0.57 11.03
N GLN A 265 8.51 0.17 9.79
CA GLN A 265 8.36 -1.24 9.36
C GLN A 265 9.21 -2.20 10.18
N LYS A 266 10.46 -1.85 10.51
CA LYS A 266 11.31 -2.69 11.37
C LYS A 266 10.76 -2.82 12.79
N MET A 267 10.28 -1.73 13.37
CA MET A 267 9.68 -1.74 14.71
C MET A 267 8.39 -2.53 14.75
N ILE A 268 7.49 -2.30 13.79
CA ILE A 268 6.13 -2.82 13.81
C ILE A 268 6.05 -4.22 13.19
N VAL A 269 6.55 -4.41 11.96
CA VAL A 269 6.41 -5.68 11.24
C VAL A 269 7.36 -6.74 11.78
N ARG A 270 8.58 -6.35 12.18
CA ARG A 270 9.60 -7.29 12.68
C ARG A 270 9.71 -7.34 14.20
N GLY A 271 8.93 -6.54 14.93
CA GLY A 271 8.89 -6.55 16.40
C GLY A 271 10.20 -6.14 17.07
N HIS A 272 11.06 -5.38 16.37
CA HIS A 272 12.30 -4.88 16.96
C HIS A 272 12.03 -3.67 17.84
N ASP A 273 12.55 -3.70 19.07
CA ASP A 273 12.57 -2.53 19.91
C ASP A 273 13.46 -1.46 19.28
N PHE A 274 13.08 -0.16 19.33
CA PHE A 274 13.88 0.93 18.77
C PHE A 274 15.31 0.95 19.36
N ALA A 275 15.47 0.51 20.62
CA ALA A 275 16.78 0.36 21.28
C ALA A 275 17.70 -0.61 20.51
N ASN A 276 17.15 -1.61 19.85
CA ASN A 276 17.86 -2.66 19.12
C ASN A 276 18.00 -2.36 17.61
N ILE A 277 17.58 -1.18 17.16
CA ILE A 277 17.82 -0.73 15.77
C ILE A 277 19.17 -0.02 15.73
N TYR A 278 20.23 -0.79 15.53
CA TYR A 278 21.60 -0.27 15.44
C TYR A 278 21.92 0.32 14.06
N ASP A 279 21.17 -0.05 13.02
CA ASP A 279 21.38 0.35 11.62
C ASP A 279 20.58 1.61 11.22
N LEU A 280 20.52 2.61 12.11
CA LEU A 280 19.86 3.89 11.80
C LEU A 280 20.63 4.70 10.74
N VAL A 281 21.89 4.38 10.52
CA VAL A 281 22.74 4.98 9.51
C VAL A 281 23.42 3.89 8.69
N GLY A 282 23.25 3.95 7.39
CA GLY A 282 24.05 3.19 6.45
C GLY A 282 25.16 4.06 5.85
N VAL A 283 26.20 3.45 5.38
CA VAL A 283 27.23 4.10 4.55
C VAL A 283 27.06 3.63 3.12
N ARG A 284 27.22 4.54 2.18
CA ARG A 284 27.21 4.26 0.76
C ARG A 284 28.57 4.63 0.17
N ILE A 285 29.17 3.67 -0.54
CA ILE A 285 30.41 3.84 -1.29
C ILE A 285 30.06 3.72 -2.77
N ILE A 286 30.33 4.77 -3.53
CA ILE A 286 30.11 4.81 -4.99
C ILE A 286 31.47 4.89 -5.65
N VAL A 287 31.72 3.96 -6.57
CA VAL A 287 32.98 3.81 -7.31
C VAL A 287 32.75 3.80 -8.80
N ASP A 288 33.84 3.82 -9.60
CA ASP A 288 33.71 3.91 -11.05
C ASP A 288 33.47 2.54 -11.71
N THR A 289 34.11 1.48 -11.22
CA THR A 289 34.06 0.15 -11.86
C THR A 289 33.55 -0.94 -10.93
N ILE A 290 33.11 -2.07 -11.52
CA ILE A 290 32.71 -3.26 -10.75
C ILE A 290 33.90 -3.84 -9.98
N GLN A 291 35.12 -3.79 -10.56
CA GLN A 291 36.33 -4.23 -9.89
C GLN A 291 36.59 -3.43 -8.62
N ASP A 292 36.40 -2.11 -8.67
CA ASP A 292 36.55 -1.23 -7.51
C ASP A 292 35.47 -1.51 -6.45
N CYS A 293 34.27 -1.98 -6.83
CA CYS A 293 33.28 -2.42 -5.86
C CYS A 293 33.77 -3.56 -4.96
N TYR A 294 34.38 -4.57 -5.57
CA TYR A 294 34.93 -5.72 -4.84
C TYR A 294 36.24 -5.37 -4.10
N ALA A 295 37.06 -4.48 -4.65
CA ALA A 295 38.24 -3.97 -3.98
C ALA A 295 37.85 -3.16 -2.71
N ALA A 296 36.88 -2.26 -2.82
CA ALA A 296 36.35 -1.51 -1.69
C ALA A 296 35.74 -2.43 -0.62
N LEU A 297 35.05 -3.52 -1.03
CA LEU A 297 34.58 -4.53 -0.09
C LEU A 297 35.73 -5.18 0.67
N GLY A 298 36.83 -5.52 -0.04
CA GLY A 298 38.04 -6.07 0.55
C GLY A 298 38.66 -5.14 1.58
N ALA A 299 38.79 -3.84 1.26
CA ALA A 299 39.31 -2.81 2.16
C ALA A 299 38.47 -2.73 3.45
N VAL A 300 37.13 -2.64 3.31
CA VAL A 300 36.19 -2.57 4.43
C VAL A 300 36.26 -3.82 5.31
N HIS A 301 36.36 -5.03 4.74
CA HIS A 301 36.46 -6.29 5.50
C HIS A 301 37.84 -6.51 6.11
N ALA A 302 38.89 -5.90 5.57
CA ALA A 302 40.21 -5.91 6.19
C ALA A 302 40.26 -5.06 7.47
N ARG A 303 39.57 -3.93 7.50
CA ARG A 303 39.48 -3.06 8.67
C ARG A 303 38.48 -3.58 9.72
N TRP A 304 37.31 -4.04 9.32
CA TRP A 304 36.22 -4.45 10.23
C TRP A 304 35.69 -5.85 9.91
N ASN A 305 35.46 -6.63 10.96
CA ASN A 305 34.92 -7.98 10.83
C ASN A 305 33.47 -7.94 10.32
N PRO A 306 33.16 -8.66 9.21
CA PRO A 306 31.77 -8.76 8.74
C PRO A 306 30.90 -9.59 9.68
N VAL A 307 29.66 -9.19 9.84
CA VAL A 307 28.64 -9.95 10.58
C VAL A 307 28.19 -11.16 9.73
N PRO A 308 28.33 -12.41 10.25
CA PRO A 308 27.97 -13.61 9.50
C PRO A 308 26.51 -13.58 9.00
N GLY A 309 26.29 -14.01 7.76
CA GLY A 309 24.95 -14.06 7.13
C GLY A 309 24.37 -12.69 6.72
N ARG A 310 25.11 -11.60 6.89
CA ARG A 310 24.66 -10.25 6.54
C ARG A 310 25.29 -9.71 5.24
N PHE A 311 26.10 -10.50 4.57
CA PHE A 311 26.63 -10.17 3.24
C PHE A 311 25.64 -10.58 2.15
N LYS A 312 25.43 -9.71 1.16
CA LYS A 312 24.59 -9.98 -0.03
C LYS A 312 25.23 -9.35 -1.25
N ASP A 313 25.44 -10.16 -2.26
CA ASP A 313 25.97 -9.76 -3.55
C ASP A 313 24.84 -9.63 -4.58
N TYR A 314 24.32 -8.40 -4.72
CA TYR A 314 23.33 -8.07 -5.75
C TYR A 314 23.99 -7.59 -7.06
N ILE A 315 25.33 -7.55 -7.16
CA ILE A 315 26.03 -7.32 -8.43
C ILE A 315 26.04 -8.62 -9.23
N ALA A 316 26.44 -9.70 -8.59
CA ALA A 316 26.44 -11.04 -9.21
C ALA A 316 25.02 -11.57 -9.43
N MET A 317 24.10 -11.26 -8.53
CA MET A 317 22.69 -11.70 -8.58
C MET A 317 21.74 -10.49 -8.43
N PRO A 318 21.49 -9.74 -9.53
CA PRO A 318 20.60 -8.57 -9.50
C PRO A 318 19.18 -8.93 -9.06
N LYS A 319 18.52 -8.00 -8.35
CA LYS A 319 17.10 -8.15 -8.07
C LYS A 319 16.26 -7.96 -9.34
N LEU A 320 15.01 -8.44 -9.35
CA LEU A 320 14.09 -8.27 -10.48
C LEU A 320 13.87 -6.81 -10.89
N ASN A 321 13.93 -5.88 -9.95
CA ASN A 321 13.85 -4.46 -10.21
C ASN A 321 15.19 -3.83 -10.66
N MET A 322 16.11 -4.63 -11.18
CA MET A 322 17.45 -4.26 -11.68
C MET A 322 18.37 -3.64 -10.62
N TYR A 323 18.03 -3.77 -9.34
CA TYR A 323 18.86 -3.28 -8.27
C TYR A 323 20.15 -4.09 -8.14
N GLN A 324 21.29 -3.40 -8.22
CA GLN A 324 22.63 -3.95 -8.08
C GLN A 324 23.39 -3.18 -7.01
N SER A 325 24.02 -3.88 -6.07
CA SER A 325 24.90 -3.34 -5.03
C SER A 325 25.51 -4.49 -4.22
N LEU A 326 26.70 -4.34 -3.68
CA LEU A 326 27.16 -5.17 -2.57
C LEU A 326 26.61 -4.61 -1.27
N HIS A 327 26.06 -5.46 -0.42
CA HIS A 327 25.61 -5.10 0.91
C HIS A 327 26.40 -5.90 1.93
N THR A 328 27.03 -5.23 2.86
CA THR A 328 27.69 -5.87 4.01
C THR A 328 27.32 -5.15 5.30
N THR A 329 27.31 -5.88 6.39
CA THR A 329 27.22 -5.30 7.74
C THR A 329 28.49 -5.67 8.47
N VAL A 330 29.21 -4.69 8.96
CA VAL A 330 30.46 -4.86 9.69
C VAL A 330 30.34 -4.39 11.13
N VAL A 331 31.21 -4.89 12.01
CA VAL A 331 31.32 -4.43 13.39
C VAL A 331 32.29 -3.26 13.41
N GLY A 332 31.76 -2.04 13.34
CA GLY A 332 32.54 -0.81 13.29
C GLY A 332 33.06 -0.34 14.66
N PRO A 333 33.56 0.90 14.74
CA PRO A 333 34.09 1.48 15.96
C PRO A 333 33.13 1.36 17.16
N GLY A 334 33.67 1.01 18.33
CA GLY A 334 32.88 0.82 19.55
C GLY A 334 31.92 -0.39 19.51
N GLY A 335 32.17 -1.39 18.64
CA GLY A 335 31.40 -2.63 18.57
C GLY A 335 29.98 -2.47 17.96
N LYS A 336 29.69 -1.36 17.29
CA LYS A 336 28.38 -1.09 16.71
C LYS A 336 28.30 -1.60 15.25
N PRO A 337 27.25 -2.31 14.87
CA PRO A 337 27.08 -2.75 13.48
C PRO A 337 26.79 -1.57 12.54
N VAL A 338 27.45 -1.57 11.37
CA VAL A 338 27.29 -0.58 10.30
C VAL A 338 26.93 -1.29 9.02
N GLU A 339 25.82 -0.88 8.37
CA GLU A 339 25.45 -1.36 7.04
C GLU A 339 26.19 -0.54 5.98
N ILE A 340 26.92 -1.21 5.09
CA ILE A 340 27.65 -0.58 4.00
C ILE A 340 27.13 -1.09 2.68
N GLN A 341 26.83 -0.16 1.77
CA GLN A 341 26.37 -0.43 0.40
C GLN A 341 27.41 0.07 -0.58
N ILE A 342 27.89 -0.82 -1.44
CA ILE A 342 28.94 -0.51 -2.43
C ILE A 342 28.37 -0.75 -3.81
N ARG A 343 28.50 0.24 -4.71
CA ARG A 343 27.99 0.17 -6.08
C ARG A 343 28.68 1.17 -7.00
N THR A 344 28.58 0.98 -8.30
CA THR A 344 29.06 1.96 -9.28
C THR A 344 28.08 3.12 -9.44
N TRP A 345 28.54 4.22 -10.10
CA TRP A 345 27.67 5.35 -10.45
C TRP A 345 26.48 4.93 -11.32
N ASP A 346 26.66 4.00 -12.26
CA ASP A 346 25.56 3.47 -13.08
C ASP A 346 24.55 2.67 -12.27
N MET A 347 25.04 1.79 -11.39
CA MET A 347 24.18 1.05 -10.46
C MET A 347 23.44 2.00 -9.50
N HIS A 348 24.10 3.09 -9.10
CA HIS A 348 23.46 4.12 -8.26
C HIS A 348 22.29 4.78 -8.97
N ARG A 349 22.49 5.24 -10.20
CA ARG A 349 21.44 5.85 -11.01
C ARG A 349 20.27 4.88 -11.25
N ARG A 350 20.57 3.63 -11.62
CA ARG A 350 19.53 2.60 -11.81
C ARG A 350 18.78 2.29 -10.52
N ALA A 351 19.49 2.25 -9.38
CA ALA A 351 18.88 1.99 -8.09
C ALA A 351 17.98 3.15 -7.60
N GLU A 352 18.25 4.40 -7.94
CA GLU A 352 17.44 5.56 -7.54
C GLU A 352 16.27 5.83 -8.50
N PHE A 353 16.51 5.72 -9.83
CA PHE A 353 15.55 6.13 -10.87
C PHE A 353 14.95 4.96 -11.66
N GLY A 354 15.48 3.73 -11.49
CA GLY A 354 14.93 2.52 -12.08
C GLY A 354 14.78 2.59 -13.59
N ILE A 355 13.59 2.24 -14.07
CA ILE A 355 13.28 2.21 -15.50
C ILE A 355 13.46 3.57 -16.19
N ALA A 356 13.30 4.69 -15.47
CA ALA A 356 13.52 6.03 -16.03
C ALA A 356 14.98 6.26 -16.44
N ALA A 357 15.95 5.76 -15.65
CA ALA A 357 17.38 5.83 -16.02
C ALA A 357 17.70 5.08 -17.30
N HIS A 358 16.91 4.08 -17.65
CA HIS A 358 17.14 3.21 -18.80
C HIS A 358 16.68 3.84 -20.13
N TRP A 359 15.58 4.62 -20.13
CA TRP A 359 15.08 5.29 -21.33
C TRP A 359 16.09 6.30 -21.90
N LYS A 360 16.88 6.94 -21.04
CA LYS A 360 18.00 7.81 -21.45
C LYS A 360 19.00 7.09 -22.39
N TYR A 361 19.22 5.80 -22.17
CA TYR A 361 20.18 5.01 -22.98
C TYR A 361 19.61 4.61 -24.34
N LYS A 362 18.31 4.35 -24.45
CA LYS A 362 17.63 4.00 -25.71
C LYS A 362 17.49 5.21 -26.65
N GLU A 363 17.12 6.35 -26.13
CA GLU A 363 16.98 7.59 -26.91
C GLU A 363 18.35 8.05 -27.43
N ASN A 364 19.41 7.98 -26.65
CA ASN A 364 20.78 8.28 -27.09
C ASN A 364 21.37 7.22 -28.03
N GLY A 365 20.94 5.97 -27.98
CA GLY A 365 21.44 4.87 -28.83
C GLY A 365 20.96 4.92 -30.27
N GLN A 366 19.86 5.61 -30.57
CA GLN A 366 19.42 5.87 -31.94
C GLN A 366 20.16 7.04 -32.61
N ALA A 367 20.68 7.98 -31.83
CA ALA A 367 21.47 9.12 -32.32
C ALA A 367 22.98 8.85 -32.40
N GLY A 368 23.51 7.79 -31.78
CA GLY A 368 24.93 7.58 -31.50
C GLY A 368 25.61 6.48 -32.32
N ARG A 369 25.36 6.41 -33.66
CA ARG A 369 26.23 5.63 -34.56
C ARG A 369 27.39 6.45 -35.05
N ALA A 370 28.20 7.01 -34.17
CA ALA A 370 29.56 7.47 -34.47
C ALA A 370 30.22 7.98 -33.18
N LEU A 371 31.00 7.15 -32.53
CA LEU A 371 32.31 7.54 -31.95
C LEU A 371 32.95 6.29 -31.33
N SER A 372 34.05 5.93 -31.94
CA SER A 372 34.96 4.83 -31.64
C SER A 372 35.67 4.98 -30.31
N SER A 373 35.70 3.91 -29.52
CA SER A 373 36.85 3.55 -28.62
C SER A 373 36.80 2.10 -28.18
N PRO A 374 37.94 1.46 -27.94
CA PRO A 374 38.07 0.02 -27.90
C PRO A 374 38.06 -0.52 -26.47
N ASP A 375 37.01 -1.24 -26.10
CA ASP A 375 37.18 -2.45 -25.28
C ASP A 375 35.94 -3.32 -25.42
N LYS A 376 36.10 -4.44 -26.12
CA LYS A 376 34.99 -5.29 -26.58
C LYS A 376 34.62 -6.42 -25.62
N SER A 377 35.35 -6.63 -24.53
CA SER A 377 35.17 -7.80 -23.65
C SER A 377 34.15 -7.59 -22.53
N ASP A 378 34.10 -6.40 -21.91
CA ASP A 378 33.17 -6.13 -20.80
C ASP A 378 31.78 -5.75 -21.29
N ARG A 379 31.69 -5.08 -22.48
CA ARG A 379 30.37 -4.72 -23.06
C ARG A 379 29.47 -5.90 -23.39
N LYS A 380 29.98 -7.07 -23.72
CA LYS A 380 29.14 -8.24 -24.06
C LYS A 380 28.43 -8.87 -22.86
N ARG A 381 29.02 -8.83 -21.67
CA ARG A 381 28.35 -9.35 -20.46
C ARG A 381 27.30 -8.41 -19.93
N ASP A 382 27.57 -7.11 -19.94
CA ASP A 382 26.61 -6.09 -19.46
C ASP A 382 25.40 -5.96 -20.38
N VAL A 383 25.61 -5.99 -21.71
CA VAL A 383 24.52 -5.92 -22.70
C VAL A 383 23.59 -7.15 -22.60
N ASN A 384 24.14 -8.35 -22.48
CA ASN A 384 23.33 -9.58 -22.35
C ASN A 384 22.52 -9.63 -21.05
N ASN A 385 23.09 -9.19 -19.92
CA ASN A 385 22.35 -9.11 -18.65
C ASN A 385 21.30 -7.99 -18.65
N GLN A 386 21.53 -6.90 -19.38
CA GLN A 386 20.60 -5.80 -19.55
C GLN A 386 19.39 -6.19 -20.39
N GLU A 387 19.60 -6.83 -21.53
CA GLU A 387 18.51 -7.30 -22.42
C GLU A 387 17.63 -8.36 -21.75
N LEU A 388 18.21 -9.25 -20.95
CA LEU A 388 17.46 -10.26 -20.20
C LEU A 388 16.59 -9.65 -19.11
N SER A 389 17.08 -8.64 -18.39
CA SER A 389 16.36 -7.98 -17.29
C SER A 389 15.23 -7.06 -17.79
N GLU A 390 15.40 -6.39 -18.94
CA GLU A 390 14.33 -5.63 -19.59
C GLU A 390 13.19 -6.52 -20.06
N ALA A 391 13.56 -7.63 -20.70
CA ALA A 391 12.60 -8.61 -21.17
C ALA A 391 11.75 -9.16 -20.00
N ASP A 392 12.32 -9.30 -18.80
CA ASP A 392 11.60 -9.81 -17.65
C ASP A 392 10.66 -8.77 -17.00
N ASN A 393 11.03 -7.48 -16.97
CA ASN A 393 10.14 -6.40 -16.53
C ASN A 393 8.97 -6.17 -17.52
N LEU A 394 9.25 -6.20 -18.82
CA LEU A 394 8.21 -6.12 -19.85
C LEU A 394 7.28 -7.34 -19.80
N LYS A 395 7.82 -8.54 -19.55
CA LYS A 395 7.02 -9.77 -19.38
C LYS A 395 6.11 -9.68 -18.14
N TRP A 396 6.59 -9.13 -17.04
CA TRP A 396 5.74 -8.95 -15.85
C TRP A 396 4.57 -7.99 -16.13
N ILE A 397 4.83 -6.85 -16.80
CA ILE A 397 3.77 -5.91 -17.20
C ILE A 397 2.77 -6.60 -18.16
N GLN A 398 3.25 -7.40 -19.11
CA GLN A 398 2.40 -8.18 -20.00
C GLN A 398 1.57 -9.22 -19.23
N GLN A 399 2.19 -9.93 -18.28
CA GLN A 399 1.48 -10.87 -17.40
C GLN A 399 0.38 -10.21 -16.60
N LEU A 400 0.62 -8.99 -16.09
CA LEU A 400 -0.43 -8.22 -15.42
C LEU A 400 -1.56 -7.83 -16.37
N ALA A 401 -1.24 -7.46 -17.61
CA ALA A 401 -2.25 -7.14 -18.62
C ALA A 401 -3.08 -8.38 -19.02
N ASP A 402 -2.44 -9.52 -19.22
CA ASP A 402 -3.12 -10.79 -19.48
C ASP A 402 -4.03 -11.15 -18.29
N TRP A 403 -3.54 -10.96 -17.07
CA TRP A 403 -4.32 -11.21 -15.87
C TRP A 403 -5.54 -10.27 -15.72
N THR A 404 -5.44 -9.00 -16.14
CA THR A 404 -6.61 -8.10 -16.18
C THR A 404 -7.71 -8.58 -17.13
N SER A 405 -7.35 -9.28 -18.20
CA SER A 405 -8.31 -9.87 -19.13
C SER A 405 -8.92 -11.17 -18.62
N GLU A 406 -8.17 -11.93 -17.80
CA GLU A 406 -8.60 -13.21 -17.22
C GLU A 406 -9.49 -13.05 -15.96
N THR A 407 -9.40 -11.91 -15.25
CA THR A 407 -10.13 -11.64 -13.99
C THR A 407 -11.18 -10.56 -14.23
N PRO A 408 -12.47 -10.89 -14.40
CA PRO A 408 -13.53 -9.92 -14.66
C PRO A 408 -13.81 -9.01 -13.45
N ASP A 409 -13.67 -9.52 -12.21
CA ASP A 409 -13.89 -8.74 -11.00
C ASP A 409 -12.67 -7.87 -10.64
N SER A 410 -12.87 -6.56 -10.72
CA SER A 410 -11.83 -5.56 -10.43
C SER A 410 -11.35 -5.59 -8.95
N ASN A 411 -12.20 -5.99 -8.00
CA ASN A 411 -11.83 -6.08 -6.59
C ASN A 411 -10.95 -7.32 -6.31
N GLU A 412 -11.27 -8.45 -6.92
CA GLU A 412 -10.44 -9.66 -6.85
C GLU A 412 -9.07 -9.40 -7.49
N PHE A 413 -9.05 -8.74 -8.64
CA PHE A 413 -7.80 -8.31 -9.29
C PHE A 413 -6.96 -7.40 -8.37
N LEU A 414 -7.58 -6.39 -7.75
CA LEU A 414 -6.87 -5.47 -6.84
C LEU A 414 -6.32 -6.20 -5.61
N GLY A 415 -7.11 -7.10 -5.01
CA GLY A 415 -6.67 -7.92 -3.86
C GLY A 415 -5.42 -8.73 -4.20
N SER A 416 -5.47 -9.44 -5.30
CA SER A 416 -4.36 -10.27 -5.77
C SER A 416 -3.14 -9.45 -6.21
N LEU A 417 -3.35 -8.27 -6.82
CA LEU A 417 -2.25 -7.35 -7.15
C LEU A 417 -1.55 -6.82 -5.90
N LYS A 418 -2.30 -6.49 -4.84
CA LYS A 418 -1.71 -6.06 -3.55
C LYS A 418 -0.89 -7.18 -2.89
N GLU A 419 -1.36 -8.42 -2.98
CA GLU A 419 -0.60 -9.58 -2.50
C GLU A 419 0.71 -9.76 -3.28
N ASP A 420 0.67 -9.66 -4.61
CA ASP A 420 1.86 -9.79 -5.47
C ASP A 420 2.89 -8.67 -5.23
N LEU A 421 2.41 -7.44 -5.11
CA LEU A 421 3.27 -6.27 -4.88
C LEU A 421 3.84 -6.19 -3.46
N GLY A 422 3.15 -6.73 -2.45
CA GLY A 422 3.50 -6.62 -1.02
C GLY A 422 4.36 -7.76 -0.49
N SER A 423 4.55 -8.85 -1.24
CA SER A 423 5.29 -10.01 -0.78
C SER A 423 6.82 -9.79 -0.85
N SER A 424 7.53 -10.19 0.21
CA SER A 424 8.99 -10.41 0.12
C SER A 424 9.24 -11.59 -0.82
N GLU A 425 10.36 -11.55 -1.58
CA GLU A 425 10.66 -12.53 -2.61
C GLU A 425 11.72 -13.53 -2.15
N VAL A 426 11.62 -14.77 -2.63
CA VAL A 426 12.64 -15.82 -2.56
C VAL A 426 13.07 -16.20 -3.98
N TYR A 427 14.37 -16.33 -4.18
CA TYR A 427 14.99 -16.67 -5.47
C TYR A 427 15.46 -18.11 -5.47
N VAL A 428 14.90 -18.91 -6.37
CA VAL A 428 15.23 -20.33 -6.50
C VAL A 428 15.70 -20.65 -7.91
N PHE A 429 16.45 -21.73 -8.08
CA PHE A 429 17.03 -22.14 -9.34
C PHE A 429 16.28 -23.30 -9.99
N THR A 430 16.15 -23.27 -11.30
CA THR A 430 15.84 -24.49 -12.06
C THR A 430 17.10 -25.36 -12.16
N PRO A 431 17.01 -26.67 -12.46
CA PRO A 431 18.17 -27.53 -12.67
C PRO A 431 19.12 -27.04 -13.79
N LYS A 432 18.62 -26.20 -14.68
CA LYS A 432 19.40 -25.55 -15.76
C LYS A 432 20.05 -24.23 -15.32
N GLY A 433 19.98 -23.88 -14.04
CA GLY A 433 20.57 -22.65 -13.48
C GLY A 433 19.77 -21.37 -13.75
N LYS A 434 18.53 -21.45 -14.31
CA LYS A 434 17.68 -20.28 -14.49
C LYS A 434 17.08 -19.87 -13.14
N ILE A 435 17.14 -18.58 -12.81
CA ILE A 435 16.57 -18.01 -11.59
C ILE A 435 15.05 -17.81 -11.77
N VAL A 436 14.29 -18.21 -10.77
CA VAL A 436 12.83 -17.98 -10.67
C VAL A 436 12.57 -17.25 -9.35
N SER A 437 11.93 -16.08 -9.43
CA SER A 437 11.46 -15.34 -8.25
C SER A 437 10.07 -15.82 -7.84
N LEU A 438 9.89 -16.01 -6.55
CA LEU A 438 8.64 -16.46 -5.92
C LEU A 438 8.35 -15.59 -4.70
N PRO A 439 7.09 -15.51 -4.23
CA PRO A 439 6.77 -14.91 -2.94
C PRO A 439 7.50 -15.61 -1.79
N ALA A 440 7.77 -14.89 -0.71
CA ALA A 440 8.32 -15.51 0.50
C ALA A 440 7.40 -16.65 1.00
N HIS A 441 8.02 -17.72 1.50
CA HIS A 441 7.33 -18.94 1.92
C HIS A 441 6.63 -19.69 0.77
N ALA A 442 6.99 -19.43 -0.47
CA ALA A 442 6.50 -20.19 -1.62
C ALA A 442 6.90 -21.66 -1.53
N THR A 443 6.14 -22.49 -2.22
CA THR A 443 6.27 -23.96 -2.22
C THR A 443 6.69 -24.46 -3.60
N PRO A 444 7.08 -25.73 -3.75
CA PRO A 444 7.34 -26.33 -5.07
C PRO A 444 6.17 -26.22 -6.05
N VAL A 445 4.92 -26.18 -5.55
CA VAL A 445 3.74 -25.96 -6.41
C VAL A 445 3.75 -24.53 -6.96
N ASP A 446 4.07 -23.52 -6.13
CA ASP A 446 4.21 -22.15 -6.61
C ASP A 446 5.30 -22.03 -7.70
N PHE A 447 6.42 -22.70 -7.49
CA PHE A 447 7.51 -22.79 -8.48
C PHE A 447 7.05 -23.44 -9.79
N ALA A 448 6.29 -24.54 -9.72
CA ALA A 448 5.80 -25.24 -10.91
C ALA A 448 4.91 -24.32 -11.77
N TYR A 449 3.97 -23.59 -11.15
CA TYR A 449 3.13 -22.61 -11.84
C TYR A 449 3.89 -21.36 -12.30
N ALA A 450 4.97 -20.99 -11.62
CA ALA A 450 5.83 -19.90 -12.06
C ALA A 450 6.57 -20.24 -13.35
N VAL A 451 7.02 -21.50 -13.48
CA VAL A 451 7.69 -22.00 -14.69
C VAL A 451 6.70 -22.11 -15.85
N HIS A 452 5.63 -22.86 -15.71
CA HIS A 452 4.58 -23.01 -16.72
C HIS A 452 3.28 -23.55 -16.14
N THR A 453 2.12 -23.10 -16.63
CA THR A 453 0.81 -23.55 -16.13
C THR A 453 0.63 -25.06 -16.26
N GLU A 454 1.01 -25.66 -17.39
CA GLU A 454 0.94 -27.11 -17.62
C GLU A 454 1.85 -27.90 -16.67
N VAL A 455 3.03 -27.37 -16.34
CA VAL A 455 3.92 -27.99 -15.35
C VAL A 455 3.23 -27.99 -13.99
N GLY A 456 2.58 -26.85 -13.63
CA GLY A 456 1.78 -26.73 -12.42
C GLY A 456 0.64 -27.74 -12.35
N HIS A 457 -0.17 -27.85 -13.42
CA HIS A 457 -1.29 -28.79 -13.45
C HIS A 457 -0.86 -30.26 -13.36
N ARG A 458 0.29 -30.61 -13.95
CA ARG A 458 0.82 -31.98 -13.99
C ARG A 458 1.80 -32.32 -12.88
N THR A 459 1.95 -31.47 -11.86
CA THR A 459 2.87 -31.69 -10.74
C THR A 459 2.46 -32.91 -9.93
N MET A 460 3.39 -33.87 -9.78
CA MET A 460 3.23 -35.06 -8.93
C MET A 460 4.14 -35.03 -7.70
N GLY A 461 5.27 -34.35 -7.79
CA GLY A 461 6.27 -34.29 -6.73
C GLY A 461 7.36 -33.27 -7.06
N ALA A 462 8.25 -33.04 -6.12
CA ALA A 462 9.36 -32.11 -6.28
C ALA A 462 10.63 -32.62 -5.61
N ARG A 463 11.78 -32.22 -6.18
CA ARG A 463 13.07 -32.33 -5.52
C ARG A 463 13.62 -30.95 -5.25
N VAL A 464 14.09 -30.75 -4.03
CA VAL A 464 14.82 -29.54 -3.64
C VAL A 464 16.24 -29.92 -3.29
N ASN A 465 17.22 -29.30 -3.95
CA ASN A 465 18.65 -29.62 -3.80
C ASN A 465 18.93 -31.12 -3.99
N GLY A 466 18.25 -31.74 -4.96
CA GLY A 466 18.38 -33.16 -5.30
C GLY A 466 17.63 -34.15 -4.39
N ARG A 467 16.98 -33.68 -3.31
CA ARG A 467 16.22 -34.50 -2.36
C ARG A 467 14.72 -34.38 -2.64
N LEU A 468 14.01 -35.50 -2.63
CA LEU A 468 12.55 -35.53 -2.73
C LEU A 468 11.95 -34.90 -1.48
N VAL A 469 11.04 -33.93 -1.67
CA VAL A 469 10.38 -33.20 -0.59
C VAL A 469 8.86 -33.19 -0.77
N PRO A 470 8.07 -33.01 0.32
CA PRO A 470 6.65 -32.74 0.23
C PRO A 470 6.36 -31.46 -0.57
N LEU A 471 5.19 -31.40 -1.23
CA LEU A 471 4.81 -30.26 -2.08
C LEU A 471 4.48 -28.97 -1.29
N ASP A 472 4.23 -29.08 0.01
CA ASP A 472 3.99 -27.97 0.94
C ASP A 472 5.28 -27.43 1.62
N THR A 473 6.44 -27.99 1.28
CA THR A 473 7.75 -27.55 1.80
C THR A 473 8.01 -26.09 1.39
N THR A 474 8.40 -25.25 2.34
CA THR A 474 8.81 -23.87 2.08
C THR A 474 10.18 -23.83 1.40
N LEU A 475 10.29 -23.05 0.34
CA LEU A 475 11.53 -22.85 -0.41
C LEU A 475 12.35 -21.69 0.17
N ASP A 476 13.66 -21.86 0.23
CA ASP A 476 14.63 -20.85 0.67
C ASP A 476 15.43 -20.27 -0.50
N ASN A 477 16.05 -19.09 -0.26
CA ASN A 477 16.91 -18.47 -1.26
C ASN A 477 18.09 -19.37 -1.63
N GLY A 478 18.28 -19.63 -2.93
CA GLY A 478 19.37 -20.44 -3.45
C GLY A 478 19.01 -21.90 -3.68
N ASP A 479 17.79 -22.32 -3.32
CA ASP A 479 17.35 -23.69 -3.57
C ASP A 479 17.26 -24.01 -5.06
N THR A 480 17.70 -25.21 -5.43
CA THR A 480 17.51 -25.76 -6.78
C THR A 480 16.30 -26.67 -6.78
N VAL A 481 15.26 -26.32 -7.55
CA VAL A 481 13.97 -27.00 -7.56
C VAL A 481 13.74 -27.74 -8.87
N GLU A 482 13.46 -29.02 -8.80
CA GLU A 482 13.08 -29.89 -9.92
C GLU A 482 11.65 -30.40 -9.72
N ILE A 483 10.76 -30.20 -10.68
CA ILE A 483 9.38 -30.67 -10.63
C ILE A 483 9.24 -31.99 -11.38
N LEU A 484 8.63 -32.95 -10.73
CA LEU A 484 8.27 -34.24 -11.30
C LEU A 484 6.82 -34.16 -11.82
N THR A 485 6.64 -34.31 -13.14
CA THR A 485 5.34 -34.16 -13.80
C THR A 485 4.75 -35.51 -14.23
N SER A 486 3.43 -35.64 -14.15
CA SER A 486 2.70 -36.77 -14.70
C SER A 486 2.70 -36.75 -16.24
N LYS A 487 2.76 -37.95 -16.85
CA LYS A 487 2.57 -38.14 -18.27
C LYS A 487 1.11 -38.36 -18.67
N SER A 488 0.20 -38.49 -17.69
CA SER A 488 -1.23 -38.67 -17.96
C SER A 488 -1.87 -37.36 -18.44
N ASP A 489 -2.72 -37.46 -19.45
CA ASP A 489 -3.48 -36.31 -19.95
C ASP A 489 -4.64 -35.92 -19.03
N THR A 490 -5.01 -36.78 -18.08
CA THR A 490 -6.04 -36.54 -17.05
C THR A 490 -5.45 -35.96 -15.76
N ALA A 491 -4.15 -35.66 -15.73
CA ALA A 491 -3.52 -35.12 -14.52
C ALA A 491 -3.94 -33.66 -14.30
N GLY A 492 -4.49 -33.40 -13.12
CA GLY A 492 -4.91 -32.07 -12.69
C GLY A 492 -4.38 -31.70 -11.29
N PRO A 493 -4.52 -30.43 -10.87
CA PRO A 493 -4.11 -29.97 -9.55
C PRO A 493 -4.99 -30.53 -8.45
N SER A 494 -4.45 -30.66 -7.23
CA SER A 494 -5.24 -30.97 -6.05
C SER A 494 -5.87 -29.72 -5.44
N ARG A 495 -7.10 -29.79 -4.94
CA ARG A 495 -7.76 -28.71 -4.18
C ARG A 495 -7.02 -28.38 -2.89
N ASP A 496 -6.36 -29.36 -2.26
CA ASP A 496 -5.62 -29.17 -1.03
C ASP A 496 -4.45 -28.19 -1.21
N TRP A 497 -3.94 -28.04 -2.43
CA TRP A 497 -2.85 -27.10 -2.71
C TRP A 497 -3.26 -25.64 -2.43
N LEU A 498 -4.54 -25.30 -2.52
CA LEU A 498 -5.05 -23.96 -2.21
C LEU A 498 -4.79 -23.55 -0.74
N SER A 499 -4.59 -24.51 0.16
CA SER A 499 -4.33 -24.26 1.58
C SER A 499 -2.92 -23.76 1.87
N PHE A 500 -1.93 -24.13 1.05
CA PHE A 500 -0.52 -23.83 1.31
C PHE A 500 0.17 -22.98 0.21
N VAL A 501 -0.34 -22.93 -1.04
CA VAL A 501 0.24 -22.07 -2.08
C VAL A 501 0.20 -20.61 -1.69
N LYS A 502 1.29 -19.90 -1.98
CA LYS A 502 1.47 -18.47 -1.65
C LYS A 502 1.33 -17.56 -2.87
N SER A 503 1.70 -18.08 -4.06
CA SER A 503 1.64 -17.29 -5.30
C SER A 503 0.19 -17.05 -5.73
N PRO A 504 -0.24 -15.79 -5.95
CA PRO A 504 -1.56 -15.48 -6.53
C PRO A 504 -1.77 -16.18 -7.88
N LYS A 505 -0.70 -16.27 -8.70
CA LYS A 505 -0.73 -16.95 -10.00
C LYS A 505 -1.11 -18.43 -9.86
N ALA A 506 -0.45 -19.15 -8.94
CA ALA A 506 -0.75 -20.56 -8.70
C ALA A 506 -2.19 -20.73 -8.20
N ARG A 507 -2.60 -19.94 -7.22
CA ARG A 507 -3.93 -19.97 -6.62
C ARG A 507 -5.03 -19.74 -7.66
N ASN A 508 -4.85 -18.74 -8.53
CA ASN A 508 -5.83 -18.42 -9.57
C ASN A 508 -5.88 -19.49 -10.65
N LYS A 509 -4.74 -20.02 -11.11
CA LYS A 509 -4.72 -21.09 -12.12
C LYS A 509 -5.33 -22.39 -11.59
N ILE A 510 -5.13 -22.72 -10.32
CA ILE A 510 -5.80 -23.86 -9.65
C ILE A 510 -7.31 -23.63 -9.60
N ARG A 511 -7.76 -22.44 -9.16
CA ARG A 511 -9.20 -22.12 -9.13
C ARG A 511 -9.84 -22.14 -10.50
N GLN A 512 -9.18 -21.58 -11.52
CA GLN A 512 -9.65 -21.60 -12.91
C GLN A 512 -9.82 -23.04 -13.43
N TRP A 513 -8.85 -23.91 -13.13
CA TRP A 513 -8.91 -25.30 -13.54
C TRP A 513 -10.16 -25.99 -12.94
N PHE A 514 -10.38 -25.87 -11.63
CA PHE A 514 -11.55 -26.42 -10.97
C PHE A 514 -12.88 -25.76 -11.39
N SER A 515 -12.88 -24.48 -11.69
CA SER A 515 -14.06 -23.80 -12.22
C SER A 515 -14.43 -24.32 -13.61
N LYS A 516 -13.42 -24.55 -14.46
CA LYS A 516 -13.61 -25.12 -15.79
C LYS A 516 -14.11 -26.58 -15.71
N GLU A 517 -13.51 -27.38 -14.84
CA GLU A 517 -13.91 -28.77 -14.59
C GLU A 517 -15.34 -28.84 -14.04
N ARG A 518 -15.65 -28.07 -12.99
CA ARG A 518 -17.00 -27.98 -12.43
C ARG A 518 -18.03 -27.51 -13.45
N ARG A 519 -17.67 -26.54 -14.30
CA ARG A 519 -18.57 -26.10 -15.36
C ARG A 519 -18.85 -27.20 -16.38
N THR A 520 -17.86 -28.02 -16.70
CA THR A 520 -18.05 -29.18 -17.61
C THR A 520 -18.94 -30.23 -16.96
N GLU A 521 -18.68 -30.56 -15.68
CA GLU A 521 -19.52 -31.45 -14.89
C GLU A 521 -20.97 -30.92 -14.76
N ALA A 522 -21.14 -29.62 -14.44
CA ALA A 522 -22.45 -29.00 -14.32
C ALA A 522 -23.21 -29.00 -15.69
N ILE A 523 -22.52 -28.81 -16.83
CA ILE A 523 -23.11 -28.91 -18.13
C ILE A 523 -23.60 -30.35 -18.39
N GLU A 524 -22.79 -31.37 -18.05
CA GLU A 524 -23.18 -32.79 -18.22
C GLU A 524 -24.34 -33.17 -17.31
N GLU A 525 -24.26 -32.81 -16.01
CA GLU A 525 -25.31 -33.03 -15.02
C GLU A 525 -26.61 -32.33 -15.44
N GLY A 526 -26.53 -31.06 -15.83
CA GLY A 526 -27.70 -30.28 -16.26
C GLY A 526 -28.34 -30.84 -17.54
N ARG A 527 -27.53 -31.32 -18.51
CA ARG A 527 -28.01 -32.00 -19.70
C ARG A 527 -28.73 -33.32 -19.38
N ASP A 528 -28.15 -34.11 -18.47
CA ASP A 528 -28.71 -35.36 -18.03
C ASP A 528 -29.98 -35.16 -17.19
N GLU A 529 -30.01 -34.14 -16.35
CA GLU A 529 -31.17 -33.79 -15.52
C GLU A 529 -32.34 -33.30 -16.39
N LEU A 530 -32.06 -32.40 -17.32
CA LEU A 530 -33.07 -31.94 -18.29
C LEU A 530 -33.61 -33.08 -19.14
N THR A 531 -32.73 -33.94 -19.65
CA THR A 531 -33.12 -35.11 -20.44
C THR A 531 -33.97 -36.07 -19.62
N ARG A 532 -33.65 -36.33 -18.36
CA ARG A 532 -34.44 -37.16 -17.43
C ARG A 532 -35.80 -36.54 -17.15
N ALA A 533 -35.85 -35.24 -16.89
CA ALA A 533 -37.09 -34.51 -16.63
C ALA A 533 -38.05 -34.51 -17.85
N MET A 534 -37.52 -34.36 -19.06
CA MET A 534 -38.30 -34.44 -20.28
C MET A 534 -38.85 -35.85 -20.56
N ARG A 535 -38.02 -36.89 -20.35
CA ARG A 535 -38.47 -38.29 -20.46
C ARG A 535 -39.55 -38.63 -19.45
N LYS A 536 -39.45 -38.14 -18.22
CA LYS A 536 -40.46 -38.36 -17.17
C LYS A 536 -41.85 -37.74 -17.55
N ARG A 537 -41.82 -36.71 -18.41
CA ARG A 537 -43.05 -36.07 -18.94
C ARG A 537 -43.48 -36.56 -20.31
N ASN A 538 -42.89 -37.65 -20.80
CA ASN A 538 -43.11 -38.22 -22.13
C ASN A 538 -42.94 -37.22 -23.31
N LEU A 539 -42.05 -36.22 -23.13
CA LEU A 539 -41.73 -35.23 -24.16
C LEU A 539 -40.72 -35.80 -25.16
N PRO A 540 -40.84 -35.50 -26.46
CA PRO A 540 -39.92 -35.98 -27.48
C PRO A 540 -38.57 -35.25 -27.42
N VAL A 541 -37.62 -35.80 -26.64
CA VAL A 541 -36.30 -35.20 -26.35
C VAL A 541 -35.57 -34.79 -27.63
N ASN A 542 -35.54 -35.64 -28.66
CA ASN A 542 -34.80 -35.37 -29.92
C ASN A 542 -35.43 -34.27 -30.79
N ALA A 543 -36.72 -33.97 -30.59
CA ALA A 543 -37.41 -32.93 -31.33
C ALA A 543 -37.34 -31.56 -30.64
N LEU A 544 -37.24 -31.53 -29.29
CA LEU A 544 -37.26 -30.30 -28.50
C LEU A 544 -35.85 -29.85 -28.08
N LEU A 545 -34.86 -30.75 -27.96
CA LEU A 545 -33.46 -30.41 -27.63
C LEU A 545 -32.63 -30.15 -28.90
N THR A 546 -33.16 -29.32 -29.82
CA THR A 546 -32.37 -28.84 -30.96
C THR A 546 -31.47 -27.67 -30.57
N THR A 547 -30.38 -27.49 -31.29
CA THR A 547 -29.44 -26.37 -31.03
C THR A 547 -30.14 -25.02 -31.16
N GLU A 548 -31.08 -24.89 -32.09
CA GLU A 548 -31.86 -23.68 -32.35
C GLU A 548 -32.82 -23.36 -31.19
N ALA A 549 -33.57 -24.36 -30.70
CA ALA A 549 -34.45 -24.20 -29.55
C ALA A 549 -33.70 -23.83 -28.24
N LEU A 550 -32.51 -24.44 -28.05
CA LEU A 550 -31.67 -24.12 -26.89
C LEU A 550 -31.05 -22.72 -26.96
N ILE A 551 -30.77 -22.20 -28.15
CA ILE A 551 -30.32 -20.81 -28.33
C ILE A 551 -31.49 -19.87 -28.01
N GLY A 552 -32.72 -20.17 -28.47
CA GLY A 552 -33.91 -19.39 -28.11
C GLY A 552 -34.14 -19.31 -26.61
N VAL A 553 -34.09 -20.45 -25.93
CA VAL A 553 -34.19 -20.48 -24.44
C VAL A 553 -33.03 -19.74 -23.76
N ALA A 554 -31.81 -19.79 -24.31
CA ALA A 554 -30.67 -19.04 -23.77
C ALA A 554 -30.90 -17.52 -23.87
N ASP A 555 -31.42 -17.05 -25.04
CA ASP A 555 -31.74 -15.63 -25.23
C ASP A 555 -32.90 -15.17 -24.33
N ASP A 556 -33.95 -15.96 -24.19
CA ASP A 556 -35.08 -15.66 -23.31
C ASP A 556 -34.70 -15.57 -21.83
N LEU A 557 -33.78 -16.40 -21.41
CA LEU A 557 -33.29 -16.45 -20.01
C LEU A 557 -32.03 -15.60 -19.80
N ASN A 558 -31.61 -14.79 -20.77
CA ASN A 558 -30.39 -13.94 -20.75
C ASN A 558 -29.07 -14.71 -20.47
N PHE A 559 -28.94 -15.91 -21.07
CA PHE A 559 -27.70 -16.68 -21.06
C PHE A 559 -26.93 -16.54 -22.39
N PRO A 560 -25.59 -16.53 -22.34
CA PRO A 560 -24.76 -16.29 -23.52
C PRO A 560 -24.77 -17.45 -24.54
N ASN A 561 -25.15 -18.67 -24.14
CA ASN A 561 -25.23 -19.85 -24.98
C ASN A 561 -25.94 -21.03 -24.30
N ALA A 562 -26.26 -22.10 -25.07
CA ALA A 562 -26.90 -23.31 -24.57
C ALA A 562 -26.14 -24.01 -23.45
N ASP A 563 -24.80 -24.04 -23.49
CA ASP A 563 -23.98 -24.65 -22.44
C ASP A 563 -24.09 -23.89 -21.11
N ALA A 564 -24.32 -22.59 -21.14
CA ALA A 564 -24.57 -21.80 -19.95
C ALA A 564 -25.93 -22.12 -19.29
N VAL A 565 -26.95 -22.46 -20.10
CA VAL A 565 -28.25 -22.92 -19.60
C VAL A 565 -28.08 -24.28 -18.91
N PHE A 566 -27.38 -25.24 -19.52
CA PHE A 566 -27.10 -26.52 -18.91
C PHE A 566 -26.29 -26.40 -17.61
N ALA A 567 -25.25 -25.57 -17.62
CA ALA A 567 -24.47 -25.31 -16.39
C ALA A 567 -25.36 -24.72 -15.28
N ALA A 568 -26.25 -23.79 -15.60
CA ALA A 568 -27.17 -23.19 -14.64
C ALA A 568 -28.19 -24.20 -14.08
N ILE A 569 -28.60 -25.20 -14.87
CA ILE A 569 -29.43 -26.31 -14.39
C ILE A 569 -28.61 -27.18 -13.42
N GLY A 570 -27.41 -27.62 -13.82
CA GLY A 570 -26.55 -28.47 -12.98
C GLY A 570 -26.11 -27.79 -11.68
N ASP A 571 -25.93 -26.46 -11.66
CA ASP A 571 -25.66 -25.67 -10.47
C ASP A 571 -26.92 -25.37 -9.63
N GLY A 572 -28.11 -25.80 -10.08
CA GLY A 572 -29.38 -25.55 -9.40
C GLY A 572 -29.84 -24.09 -9.41
N GLN A 573 -29.28 -23.25 -10.27
CA GLN A 573 -29.65 -21.83 -10.41
C GLN A 573 -30.98 -21.66 -11.14
N ILE A 574 -31.32 -22.60 -12.04
CA ILE A 574 -32.57 -22.63 -12.80
C ILE A 574 -33.18 -24.01 -12.68
N SER A 575 -34.48 -24.06 -12.44
CA SER A 575 -35.20 -25.35 -12.43
C SER A 575 -35.37 -25.90 -13.83
N THR A 576 -35.24 -27.22 -13.96
CA THR A 576 -35.52 -27.94 -15.22
C THR A 576 -36.94 -27.68 -15.72
N GLN A 577 -37.87 -27.39 -14.83
CA GLN A 577 -39.25 -27.07 -15.19
C GLN A 577 -39.37 -25.74 -15.96
N ASN A 578 -38.61 -24.74 -15.53
CA ASN A 578 -38.59 -23.43 -16.18
C ASN A 578 -38.07 -23.57 -17.64
N VAL A 579 -36.96 -24.29 -17.80
CA VAL A 579 -36.38 -24.53 -19.14
C VAL A 579 -37.35 -25.35 -20.03
N ILE A 580 -38.01 -26.38 -19.49
CA ILE A 580 -38.99 -27.17 -20.23
C ILE A 580 -40.20 -26.34 -20.63
N SER A 581 -40.68 -25.42 -19.79
CA SER A 581 -41.80 -24.53 -20.13
C SER A 581 -41.46 -23.60 -21.29
N HIS A 582 -40.24 -23.08 -21.37
CA HIS A 582 -39.79 -22.29 -22.53
C HIS A 582 -39.66 -23.14 -23.80
N LEU A 583 -39.05 -24.33 -23.70
CA LEU A 583 -38.94 -25.27 -24.84
C LEU A 583 -40.30 -25.72 -25.36
N VAL A 584 -41.31 -25.91 -24.52
CA VAL A 584 -42.67 -26.30 -24.92
C VAL A 584 -43.47 -25.13 -25.48
N LYS A 585 -43.25 -23.93 -24.94
CA LYS A 585 -43.87 -22.70 -25.43
C LYS A 585 -43.42 -22.35 -26.84
N ASP A 586 -42.13 -22.48 -27.12
CA ASP A 586 -41.57 -22.29 -28.48
C ASP A 586 -42.03 -23.37 -29.47
N ALA A 587 -42.41 -24.56 -28.96
CA ALA A 587 -42.99 -25.64 -29.74
C ALA A 587 -44.53 -25.60 -29.86
N GLY A 588 -45.22 -24.61 -29.28
CA GLY A 588 -46.65 -24.31 -29.54
C GLY A 588 -47.68 -25.09 -28.70
N ALA A 589 -47.38 -25.47 -27.44
CA ALA A 589 -48.33 -26.15 -26.54
C ALA A 589 -48.41 -25.44 -25.16
N ASP A 590 -49.64 -25.03 -24.73
CA ASP A 590 -49.94 -24.20 -23.56
C ASP A 590 -50.21 -25.00 -22.27
N GLU A 591 -49.83 -24.33 -21.14
CA GLU A 591 -50.33 -24.34 -19.73
C GLU A 591 -50.26 -25.55 -18.79
N VAL A 592 -49.82 -25.35 -17.53
CA VAL A 592 -50.47 -25.64 -16.24
C VAL A 592 -49.64 -25.15 -14.99
N ASP A 593 -50.35 -24.55 -14.08
CA ASP A 593 -50.29 -23.89 -12.75
C ASP A 593 -49.21 -24.08 -11.67
N GLU A 594 -49.19 -23.01 -10.79
CA GLU A 594 -48.40 -22.73 -9.58
C GLU A 594 -49.04 -23.20 -8.25
N GLU A 595 -48.23 -23.28 -7.19
CA GLU A 595 -48.64 -22.87 -5.82
C GLU A 595 -47.46 -22.76 -4.79
N VAL A 596 -47.67 -21.92 -3.75
CA VAL A 596 -46.74 -21.27 -2.80
C VAL A 596 -46.92 -21.72 -1.35
N GLU A 597 -45.93 -21.59 -0.44
CA GLU A 597 -46.17 -21.12 0.97
C GLU A 597 -44.89 -20.90 1.82
N GLN A 598 -45.04 -19.96 2.84
CA GLN A 598 -44.04 -19.40 3.79
C GLN A 598 -44.29 -19.76 5.23
N GLU A 599 -43.32 -19.62 6.13
CA GLU A 599 -43.58 -19.26 7.56
C GLU A 599 -42.34 -18.82 8.38
N ALA A 600 -42.58 -17.99 9.46
CA ALA A 600 -41.62 -17.32 10.35
C ALA A 600 -42.02 -17.37 11.86
N LEU A 601 -41.12 -17.16 12.83
CA LEU A 601 -41.42 -16.98 14.28
C LEU A 601 -40.38 -16.17 15.12
N PRO A 602 -40.76 -15.66 16.37
CA PRO A 602 -40.11 -14.55 17.09
C PRO A 602 -39.53 -14.81 18.50
N LEU A 603 -38.88 -13.81 19.15
CA LEU A 603 -38.24 -13.84 20.47
C LEU A 603 -38.65 -12.75 21.47
N LYS A 604 -38.48 -12.98 22.79
CA LYS A 604 -38.77 -12.06 23.94
C LYS A 604 -37.68 -11.99 25.04
N PRO A 605 -37.63 -10.97 25.93
CA PRO A 605 -36.51 -10.59 26.81
C PRO A 605 -36.69 -10.74 28.33
N VAL A 606 -35.65 -10.48 29.17
CA VAL A 606 -35.63 -10.53 30.65
C VAL A 606 -34.85 -9.40 31.32
N GLU A 607 -35.33 -8.88 32.44
CA GLU A 607 -34.85 -7.75 33.27
C GLU A 607 -34.09 -8.16 34.54
N ARG A 608 -33.29 -7.25 35.18
CA ARG A 608 -32.93 -7.26 36.62
C ARG A 608 -32.51 -5.92 37.22
N LYS A 609 -32.65 -5.81 38.57
CA LYS A 609 -32.76 -4.65 39.48
C LYS A 609 -31.48 -4.13 40.13
N SER A 610 -31.60 -2.93 40.75
CA SER A 610 -30.59 -1.98 41.25
C SER A 610 -30.52 -1.83 42.78
N SER A 611 -29.44 -1.19 43.30
CA SER A 611 -29.36 -0.57 44.64
C SER A 611 -28.50 0.74 44.60
N SER A 612 -28.71 1.64 45.60
CA SER A 612 -28.39 3.07 45.60
C SER A 612 -27.33 3.51 46.61
N SER A 613 -26.67 4.65 46.37
CA SER A 613 -25.90 5.47 47.35
C SER A 613 -25.74 6.93 46.92
N SER A 614 -25.56 7.84 47.93
CA SER A 614 -25.60 9.32 47.84
C SER A 614 -24.40 9.94 47.09
N THR A 615 -24.69 10.92 46.25
CA THR A 615 -23.69 11.62 45.43
C THR A 615 -23.78 13.12 45.69
N GLY A 616 -22.69 13.77 46.14
CA GLY A 616 -22.60 15.19 46.54
C GLY A 616 -22.95 16.25 45.50
N VAL A 617 -24.20 16.18 44.99
CA VAL A 617 -24.78 17.15 44.05
C VAL A 617 -26.16 17.55 44.58
N SER A 618 -26.49 18.85 44.56
CA SER A 618 -27.82 19.38 44.91
C SER A 618 -28.55 19.92 43.66
N VAL A 619 -29.88 19.78 43.69
CA VAL A 619 -30.78 20.34 42.67
C VAL A 619 -31.24 21.71 43.13
N LYS A 620 -31.08 22.76 42.31
CA LYS A 620 -31.55 24.11 42.66
C LYS A 620 -33.06 24.11 42.82
N GLY A 621 -33.52 24.54 44.00
CA GLY A 621 -34.94 24.80 44.29
C GLY A 621 -35.77 23.62 44.79
N VAL A 622 -35.20 22.43 44.98
CA VAL A 622 -35.90 21.24 45.49
C VAL A 622 -35.03 20.51 46.51
N GLY A 623 -35.49 20.43 47.77
CA GLY A 623 -34.83 19.66 48.83
C GLY A 623 -35.13 18.15 48.69
N ASP A 624 -34.16 17.31 48.98
CA ASP A 624 -34.24 15.84 49.09
C ASP A 624 -34.69 15.07 47.85
N VAL A 625 -34.07 15.34 46.70
CA VAL A 625 -34.27 14.55 45.48
C VAL A 625 -33.14 13.55 45.32
N TRP A 626 -33.49 12.33 44.98
CA TRP A 626 -32.50 11.29 44.71
C TRP A 626 -31.68 11.61 43.44
N VAL A 627 -30.37 11.81 43.58
CA VAL A 627 -29.49 12.24 42.53
C VAL A 627 -28.50 11.11 42.21
N LYS A 628 -28.34 10.83 40.91
CA LYS A 628 -27.38 9.82 40.41
C LYS A 628 -26.51 10.41 39.33
N LEU A 629 -25.19 10.19 39.45
CA LEU A 629 -24.25 10.56 38.40
C LEU A 629 -24.40 9.63 37.20
N ALA A 630 -24.47 10.19 36.01
CA ALA A 630 -24.66 9.45 34.78
C ALA A 630 -23.41 8.66 34.39
N ARG A 631 -23.57 7.37 34.10
CA ARG A 631 -22.46 6.49 33.70
C ARG A 631 -21.93 6.78 32.29
N CYS A 632 -22.69 7.45 31.44
CA CYS A 632 -22.31 7.74 30.05
C CYS A 632 -21.24 8.84 29.94
N CYS A 633 -21.16 9.78 30.90
CA CYS A 633 -20.22 10.90 30.87
C CYS A 633 -19.39 11.03 32.17
N MET A 634 -19.72 10.26 33.22
CA MET A 634 -19.00 10.19 34.50
C MET A 634 -18.58 11.58 35.00
N PRO A 635 -19.53 12.48 35.34
CA PRO A 635 -19.21 13.84 35.78
C PRO A 635 -18.42 13.82 37.09
N VAL A 636 -17.42 14.71 37.21
CA VAL A 636 -16.64 14.90 38.42
C VAL A 636 -16.66 16.38 38.87
N PRO A 637 -16.41 16.69 40.14
CA PRO A 637 -16.29 18.07 40.60
C PRO A 637 -15.34 18.90 39.74
N GLY A 638 -15.84 20.06 39.27
CA GLY A 638 -15.15 20.92 38.31
C GLY A 638 -15.70 20.80 36.87
N ASP A 639 -16.46 19.75 36.54
CA ASP A 639 -17.20 19.69 35.27
C ASP A 639 -18.46 20.56 35.35
N GLN A 640 -18.84 21.18 34.24
CA GLN A 640 -20.17 21.82 34.12
C GLN A 640 -21.23 20.74 34.01
N ILE A 641 -22.20 20.74 34.92
CA ILE A 641 -23.20 19.71 35.05
C ILE A 641 -24.63 20.21 34.82
N ILE A 642 -25.52 19.30 34.41
CA ILE A 642 -26.90 19.53 34.19
C ILE A 642 -27.69 18.28 34.59
N GLY A 643 -28.85 18.46 35.22
CA GLY A 643 -29.70 17.36 35.67
C GLY A 643 -30.80 17.05 34.68
N PHE A 644 -31.20 15.79 34.59
CA PHE A 644 -32.38 15.34 33.85
C PHE A 644 -33.28 14.48 34.74
N ILE A 645 -34.56 14.86 34.88
CA ILE A 645 -35.52 14.11 35.67
C ILE A 645 -35.90 12.83 34.98
N THR A 646 -35.56 11.70 35.59
CA THR A 646 -35.94 10.36 35.10
C THR A 646 -37.33 9.96 35.59
N ARG A 647 -38.07 9.08 34.88
CA ARG A 647 -39.45 8.72 35.24
C ARG A 647 -39.56 7.92 36.56
N ASN A 648 -38.50 7.19 36.95
CA ASN A 648 -38.59 6.29 38.14
C ASN A 648 -37.33 6.29 39.02
N GLN A 649 -36.32 7.14 38.79
CA GLN A 649 -35.01 7.05 39.47
C GLN A 649 -34.42 8.41 39.93
N GLY A 650 -35.27 9.44 40.10
CA GLY A 650 -34.81 10.77 40.53
C GLY A 650 -34.09 11.54 39.38
N VAL A 651 -33.09 12.33 39.72
CA VAL A 651 -32.36 13.19 38.77
C VAL A 651 -31.07 12.52 38.37
N SER A 652 -30.88 12.28 37.06
CA SER A 652 -29.60 11.86 36.46
C SER A 652 -28.77 13.08 36.11
N VAL A 653 -27.57 13.18 36.68
CA VAL A 653 -26.67 14.31 36.45
C VAL A 653 -25.66 13.96 35.37
N HIS A 654 -25.66 14.77 34.34
CA HIS A 654 -24.76 14.66 33.17
C HIS A 654 -23.88 15.89 33.08
N ARG A 655 -22.78 15.77 32.30
CA ARG A 655 -22.02 16.91 31.83
C ARG A 655 -22.85 17.68 30.79
N THR A 656 -22.65 18.97 30.67
CA THR A 656 -23.35 19.83 29.70
C THR A 656 -22.97 19.51 28.26
N ASP A 657 -21.77 18.93 28.00
CA ASP A 657 -21.24 18.50 26.72
C ASP A 657 -21.55 17.01 26.37
N CYS A 658 -22.30 16.32 27.21
CA CYS A 658 -22.66 14.92 26.96
C CYS A 658 -23.68 14.79 25.81
N GLN A 659 -23.37 14.02 24.78
CA GLN A 659 -24.21 13.83 23.60
C GLN A 659 -25.61 13.30 23.99
N ASN A 660 -25.67 12.33 24.90
CA ASN A 660 -26.93 11.80 25.40
C ASN A 660 -27.77 12.87 26.08
N MET A 661 -27.14 13.81 26.81
CA MET A 661 -27.84 14.92 27.45
C MET A 661 -28.30 15.97 26.46
N ILE A 662 -27.49 16.27 25.44
CA ILE A 662 -27.86 17.18 24.35
C ILE A 662 -29.10 16.64 23.62
N ASP A 663 -29.12 15.35 23.32
CA ASP A 663 -30.25 14.69 22.65
C ASP A 663 -31.51 14.67 23.52
N LEU A 664 -31.35 14.45 24.84
CA LEU A 664 -32.45 14.48 25.81
C LEU A 664 -33.02 15.91 25.99
N LYS A 665 -32.13 16.90 26.07
CA LYS A 665 -32.51 18.33 26.16
C LYS A 665 -33.31 18.78 24.94
N ASN A 666 -32.93 18.33 23.74
CA ASN A 666 -33.64 18.65 22.50
C ASN A 666 -35.01 17.96 22.40
N LYS A 667 -35.17 16.76 22.97
CA LYS A 667 -36.43 15.97 22.90
C LYS A 667 -37.40 16.30 24.01
N GLN A 668 -36.95 16.63 25.22
CA GLN A 668 -37.73 16.83 26.41
C GLN A 668 -37.16 17.97 27.31
N PRO A 669 -37.16 19.22 26.85
CA PRO A 669 -36.54 20.34 27.56
C PRO A 669 -37.17 20.62 28.94
N GLU A 670 -38.45 20.28 29.13
CA GLU A 670 -39.22 20.48 30.39
C GLU A 670 -38.71 19.59 31.54
N ARG A 671 -37.89 18.58 31.28
CA ARG A 671 -37.34 17.66 32.30
C ARG A 671 -35.89 18.00 32.68
N VAL A 672 -35.39 19.07 32.18
CA VAL A 672 -34.03 19.54 32.47
C VAL A 672 -34.06 20.41 33.71
N VAL A 673 -33.14 20.17 34.65
CA VAL A 673 -33.01 20.91 35.91
C VAL A 673 -31.58 21.37 36.13
N GLU A 674 -31.43 22.54 36.75
CA GLU A 674 -30.10 23.04 37.15
C GLU A 674 -29.65 22.31 38.40
N VAL A 675 -28.39 21.86 38.38
CA VAL A 675 -27.73 21.16 39.47
C VAL A 675 -26.36 21.78 39.75
N GLU A 676 -25.93 21.73 41.00
CA GLU A 676 -24.63 22.27 41.44
C GLU A 676 -23.88 21.26 42.32
N TRP A 677 -22.56 21.29 42.26
CA TRP A 677 -21.71 20.54 43.18
C TRP A 677 -21.76 21.11 44.59
N THR A 678 -22.16 20.30 45.59
CA THR A 678 -22.24 20.69 46.99
C THR A 678 -21.04 20.17 47.82
N SER A 679 -20.37 19.15 47.33
CA SER A 679 -19.20 18.59 48.00
C SER A 679 -18.17 18.13 46.98
N THR A 680 -16.88 18.48 47.21
CA THR A 680 -15.75 17.97 46.47
C THR A 680 -15.19 16.69 47.08
N LYS A 681 -15.71 16.23 48.23
CA LYS A 681 -15.26 15.03 48.94
C LYS A 681 -16.16 13.87 48.57
N GLY A 682 -15.61 12.88 47.86
CA GLY A 682 -16.27 11.66 47.45
C GLY A 682 -15.36 10.83 46.53
N LEU A 683 -15.70 9.58 46.30
CA LEU A 683 -15.01 8.74 45.32
C LEU A 683 -15.70 8.92 43.98
N PHE A 684 -14.98 9.43 43.03
CA PHE A 684 -15.47 9.68 41.68
C PHE A 684 -14.87 8.70 40.70
N MET A 685 -15.73 8.08 39.87
CA MET A 685 -15.29 7.18 38.83
C MET A 685 -14.72 7.99 37.65
N VAL A 686 -13.48 7.68 37.28
CA VAL A 686 -12.78 8.29 36.14
C VAL A 686 -12.40 7.18 35.18
N LYS A 687 -12.57 7.43 33.89
CA LYS A 687 -12.08 6.55 32.82
C LYS A 687 -11.12 7.31 31.94
N ILE A 688 -9.89 6.77 31.78
CA ILE A 688 -8.87 7.34 30.91
C ILE A 688 -8.56 6.39 29.75
N GLN A 689 -8.15 6.95 28.64
CA GLN A 689 -7.57 6.19 27.52
C GLN A 689 -6.12 6.60 27.36
N VAL A 690 -5.25 5.60 27.24
CA VAL A 690 -3.84 5.72 26.94
C VAL A 690 -3.61 5.16 25.56
N GLU A 691 -3.06 5.94 24.66
CA GLU A 691 -2.66 5.51 23.32
C GLU A 691 -1.13 5.50 23.27
N ALA A 692 -0.56 4.35 22.96
CA ALA A 692 0.88 4.16 22.99
C ALA A 692 1.35 3.20 21.89
N LEU A 693 2.63 3.26 21.54
CA LEU A 693 3.25 2.22 20.74
C LEU A 693 3.44 0.96 21.60
N ASP A 694 2.89 -0.16 21.16
CA ASP A 694 3.01 -1.43 21.87
C ASP A 694 4.47 -1.86 21.97
N ARG A 695 4.95 -2.03 23.22
CA ARG A 695 6.28 -2.49 23.56
C ARG A 695 6.27 -3.37 24.82
N ARG A 696 7.34 -4.11 25.03
CA ARG A 696 7.50 -4.87 26.27
C ARG A 696 7.44 -3.91 27.48
N ASN A 697 6.79 -4.34 28.55
CA ASN A 697 6.62 -3.64 29.82
C ASN A 697 5.75 -2.36 29.74
N LEU A 698 5.17 -1.97 28.60
CA LEU A 698 4.30 -0.78 28.49
C LEU A 698 3.19 -0.79 29.55
N LEU A 699 2.47 -1.91 29.66
CA LEU A 699 1.40 -2.05 30.65
C LEU A 699 1.92 -1.94 32.08
N SER A 700 3.04 -2.58 32.38
CA SER A 700 3.68 -2.50 33.69
C SER A 700 4.07 -1.07 34.06
N ASP A 701 4.62 -0.32 33.10
CA ASP A 701 5.03 1.07 33.33
C ASP A 701 3.82 1.96 33.57
N VAL A 702 2.76 1.83 32.78
CA VAL A 702 1.51 2.60 32.94
C VAL A 702 0.83 2.27 34.27
N THR A 703 0.66 1.00 34.59
CA THR A 703 0.00 0.58 35.84
C THR A 703 0.81 0.94 37.07
N ARG A 704 2.16 0.88 37.00
CA ARG A 704 3.06 1.34 38.08
C ARG A 704 2.87 2.83 38.35
N VAL A 705 2.91 3.66 37.30
CA VAL A 705 2.71 5.10 37.41
C VAL A 705 1.36 5.44 38.05
N LEU A 706 0.28 4.73 37.64
CA LEU A 706 -1.05 4.90 38.22
C LEU A 706 -1.04 4.51 39.73
N SER A 707 -0.42 3.37 40.07
CA SER A 707 -0.32 2.88 41.46
C SER A 707 0.53 3.78 42.33
N ASP A 708 1.68 4.29 41.85
CA ASP A 708 2.57 5.19 42.55
C ASP A 708 1.90 6.54 42.95
N HIS A 709 0.85 6.92 42.17
CA HIS A 709 0.03 8.10 42.44
C HIS A 709 -1.24 7.76 43.24
N GLY A 710 -1.29 6.59 43.89
CA GLY A 710 -2.37 6.17 44.78
C GLY A 710 -3.69 5.86 44.07
N VAL A 711 -3.67 5.55 42.80
CA VAL A 711 -4.86 5.23 42.00
C VAL A 711 -5.16 3.74 42.08
N ASN A 712 -6.38 3.39 42.53
CA ASN A 712 -6.86 2.01 42.57
C ASN A 712 -7.62 1.69 41.25
N ILE A 713 -7.02 0.86 40.38
CA ILE A 713 -7.58 0.46 39.10
C ILE A 713 -8.69 -0.56 39.33
N ILE A 714 -9.93 -0.24 38.96
CA ILE A 714 -11.09 -1.12 39.09
C ILE A 714 -11.22 -2.03 37.85
N SER A 715 -11.00 -1.46 36.66
CA SER A 715 -11.05 -2.22 35.42
C SER A 715 -10.06 -1.66 34.40
N GLY A 716 -9.51 -2.56 33.59
CA GLY A 716 -8.65 -2.21 32.47
C GLY A 716 -9.03 -3.02 31.23
N THR A 717 -9.13 -2.35 30.09
CA THR A 717 -9.30 -3.00 28.78
C THR A 717 -8.12 -2.59 27.92
N ILE A 718 -7.44 -3.58 27.35
CA ILE A 718 -6.26 -3.36 26.51
C ILE A 718 -6.52 -4.02 25.17
N ALA A 719 -6.30 -3.26 24.13
CA ALA A 719 -6.38 -3.74 22.76
C ALA A 719 -5.19 -3.19 21.99
N THR A 720 -4.51 -4.06 21.25
CA THR A 720 -3.44 -3.65 20.33
C THR A 720 -3.94 -3.89 18.91
N GLY A 721 -3.96 -2.83 18.10
CA GLY A 721 -4.30 -2.90 16.69
C GLY A 721 -3.24 -3.62 15.87
N SER A 722 -3.56 -3.96 14.64
CA SER A 722 -2.59 -4.52 13.66
C SER A 722 -1.43 -3.54 13.36
N ASP A 723 -1.64 -2.26 13.61
CA ASP A 723 -0.66 -1.18 13.53
C ASP A 723 0.23 -1.06 14.78
N ARG A 724 0.08 -1.98 15.74
CA ARG A 724 0.73 -1.98 17.06
C ARG A 724 0.50 -0.71 17.88
N VAL A 725 -0.57 0.01 17.62
CA VAL A 725 -1.05 1.01 18.56
C VAL A 725 -1.79 0.30 19.67
N ALA A 726 -1.25 0.36 20.86
CA ALA A 726 -1.89 -0.13 22.08
C ALA A 726 -2.85 0.95 22.59
N THR A 727 -4.13 0.62 22.61
CA THR A 727 -5.17 1.43 23.23
C THR A 727 -5.56 0.79 24.56
N SER A 728 -5.17 1.42 25.67
CA SER A 728 -5.47 0.93 27.01
C SER A 728 -6.46 1.85 27.69
N GLN A 729 -7.59 1.33 28.14
CA GLN A 729 -8.58 2.08 28.90
C GLN A 729 -8.53 1.61 30.35
N PHE A 730 -8.39 2.54 31.29
CA PHE A 730 -8.41 2.26 32.71
C PHE A 730 -9.54 3.02 33.39
N SER A 731 -10.34 2.31 34.20
CA SER A 731 -11.37 2.90 35.04
C SER A 731 -10.91 2.77 36.50
N PHE A 732 -10.94 3.86 37.24
CA PHE A 732 -10.51 3.93 38.62
C PHE A 732 -11.31 4.93 39.41
N GLU A 733 -11.29 4.81 40.72
CA GLU A 733 -11.84 5.77 41.66
C GLU A 733 -10.80 6.76 42.10
N MET A 734 -11.18 8.02 42.16
CA MET A 734 -10.33 9.13 42.60
C MET A 734 -11.09 9.99 43.61
N ALA A 735 -10.44 10.26 44.75
CA ALA A 735 -11.03 11.09 45.79
C ALA A 735 -10.95 12.59 45.49
N ASP A 736 -9.91 13.02 44.76
CA ASP A 736 -9.68 14.43 44.41
C ASP A 736 -9.46 14.56 42.87
N PRO A 737 -10.47 15.00 42.13
CA PRO A 737 -10.37 15.17 40.66
C PRO A 737 -9.38 16.24 40.21
N GLN A 738 -8.91 17.14 41.08
CA GLN A 738 -7.93 18.18 40.72
C GLN A 738 -6.56 17.54 40.36
N HIS A 739 -6.23 16.40 40.95
CA HIS A 739 -5.01 15.65 40.64
C HIS A 739 -5.05 14.90 39.29
N LEU A 740 -6.21 14.81 38.64
CA LEU A 740 -6.34 14.10 37.36
C LEU A 740 -5.43 14.66 36.27
N ASN A 741 -5.34 15.98 36.13
CA ASN A 741 -4.49 16.61 35.11
C ASN A 741 -3.01 16.33 35.36
N THR A 742 -2.59 16.28 36.64
CA THR A 742 -1.22 15.91 37.02
C THR A 742 -0.93 14.46 36.68
N LEU A 743 -1.86 13.55 36.96
CA LEU A 743 -1.76 12.14 36.62
C LEU A 743 -1.65 11.91 35.10
N LEU A 744 -2.51 12.56 34.32
CA LEU A 744 -2.46 12.49 32.85
C LEU A 744 -1.12 13.02 32.32
N ALA A 745 -0.58 14.08 32.91
CA ALA A 745 0.72 14.64 32.51
C ALA A 745 1.89 13.70 32.79
N VAL A 746 1.83 12.93 33.89
CA VAL A 746 2.89 11.97 34.27
C VAL A 746 2.79 10.72 33.37
N VAL A 747 1.60 10.18 33.13
CA VAL A 747 1.42 9.05 32.24
C VAL A 747 1.85 9.39 30.81
N ARG A 748 1.64 10.63 30.35
CA ARG A 748 2.10 11.10 29.03
C ARG A 748 3.63 11.15 28.89
N LYS A 749 4.39 11.14 29.99
CA LYS A 749 5.86 11.12 29.97
C LYS A 749 6.45 9.72 29.82
N ILE A 750 5.64 8.68 29.90
CA ILE A 750 6.09 7.29 29.71
C ILE A 750 6.52 7.11 28.25
N ASP A 751 7.70 6.52 28.05
CA ASP A 751 8.23 6.28 26.71
C ASP A 751 7.27 5.43 25.87
N GLY A 752 7.00 5.90 24.65
CA GLY A 752 6.07 5.26 23.72
C GLY A 752 4.60 5.66 23.88
N VAL A 753 4.23 6.46 24.88
CA VAL A 753 2.88 7.00 25.05
C VAL A 753 2.70 8.23 24.17
N PHE A 754 1.74 8.17 23.25
CA PHE A 754 1.43 9.26 22.32
C PHE A 754 0.47 10.26 22.93
N ASP A 755 -0.60 9.73 23.55
CA ASP A 755 -1.64 10.56 24.13
C ASP A 755 -2.31 9.88 25.32
N VAL A 756 -2.79 10.70 26.24
CA VAL A 756 -3.57 10.27 27.40
C VAL A 756 -4.68 11.28 27.61
N TYR A 757 -5.90 10.81 27.65
CA TYR A 757 -7.06 11.68 27.87
C TYR A 757 -8.18 10.96 28.63
N ARG A 758 -9.03 11.76 29.26
CA ARG A 758 -10.22 11.26 29.93
C ARG A 758 -11.29 10.90 28.91
N LEU A 759 -11.87 9.70 29.02
CA LEU A 759 -13.04 9.30 28.25
C LEU A 759 -14.31 9.88 28.88
N THR A 760 -14.91 10.80 28.19
CA THR A 760 -16.17 11.41 28.54
C THR A 760 -17.16 10.99 27.48
N GLY A 761 -18.01 10.02 27.65
CA GLY A 761 -19.01 9.42 26.74
C GLY A 761 -19.51 10.13 25.46
N ALA A 762 -18.97 11.31 25.15
CA ALA A 762 -19.09 11.94 23.85
C ALA A 762 -18.18 11.19 22.85
N LYS A 763 -18.71 10.74 21.72
CA LYS A 763 -17.87 10.43 20.55
C LYS A 763 -17.17 11.74 20.17
N GLU A 764 -15.96 11.99 20.67
CA GLU A 764 -15.10 12.95 20.03
C GLU A 764 -14.78 12.38 18.64
N SER A 765 -15.41 12.99 17.64
CA SER A 765 -14.89 12.98 16.28
C SER A 765 -13.41 13.36 16.41
N ALA A 766 -12.53 12.45 16.06
CA ALA A 766 -11.07 12.63 16.13
C ALA A 766 -10.66 13.73 15.13
N GLU A 767 -10.81 14.99 15.52
CA GLU A 767 -10.06 16.08 14.92
C GLU A 767 -8.79 16.32 15.76
N PRO A 768 -7.62 16.13 15.19
CA PRO A 768 -6.39 16.47 15.85
C PRO A 768 -6.31 17.99 15.98
N ARG A 769 -6.42 18.51 17.21
CA ARG A 769 -6.09 19.91 17.51
C ARG A 769 -4.63 20.16 17.18
N MET A 770 -4.38 20.74 15.99
CA MET A 770 -3.07 21.31 15.64
C MET A 770 -2.76 22.44 16.64
N ARG A 771 -1.84 22.19 17.56
CA ARG A 771 -1.17 23.28 18.26
C ARG A 771 -0.35 24.08 17.25
N LYS A 772 -0.73 25.33 17.02
CA LYS A 772 0.12 26.34 16.38
C LYS A 772 1.40 26.43 17.20
N MET A 773 2.51 25.96 16.66
CA MET A 773 3.83 26.34 17.15
C MET A 773 4.09 27.79 16.70
N LYS A 774 4.36 28.66 17.68
CA LYS A 774 5.02 29.96 17.46
C LYS A 774 6.51 29.72 17.23
#